data_5c0303697bfe958c506316a837f0d725
#
_entry.id   5c0303697bfe958c506316a837f0d725
#
_cell.length_a   1.000
_cell.length_b   1.000
_cell.length_c   1.000
_cell.angle_alpha   90.00
_cell.angle_beta   90.00
_cell.angle_gamma   90.00
#
_symmetry.space_group_name_H-M   'P 1'
#
loop_
_entity.id
_entity.type
_entity.pdbx_description
1 polymer ?
#
loop_
_entity_poly.entity_id
_entity_poly.type
_entity_poly.pdbx_seq_one_letter_code
_entity_poly.pdbx_strand_id
1 'polypeptide(L)'
;MRSCSVRLCLLSLILALHLPASGQVLDPPSLRCVSVGPAGDVLLTWVVPPDPTAIFLAYEIYHAVNAGGPYALLTSIPVYGQDTFFHAGAGGDTGPQYYYMVTLSTSPPPNASLPGSVLASMFLTVNQSTPLGSAVIDWTTFSVPLPPTSATSAGVAMEHPQGTWSSIATVADPVTYVEQVTSICDDSLTFRISLADDIGCVSLSNLAGGSFQDVTPPSIPIMSTVTVDPVTGQTIVTWAPSPEGDTDGYIIVFVDPPSSIIVDTIYGQNNTQYIYPLSDATAGPESYTIAAIDTCLSGIPPSPNTSATFDPHTTIHVTTTYDRCGGDITIDWTPYIGFEVQSYELYAQQDGGAIFLLGTYSPTVSTAFHADVVPFAEYCYVVRAVESGGPRFSNSNRSCRIADYPPVPQWNYIRLATVLADDHVQVVDSIEPAVEAKRYRLERASNGEPWMPIASAPGGPGPVIVFNDLDVEADQRSYQYRILVDDSCGNEVVESNIGSTILLVAEAGLDGVNSLRWNGYEDWAGAVSGYEVYRSIGDGPYALVAVTGQTEWSYEDDVTQLVGTNGRFCYQVRALESGNPAGIDATSESNVVCAIQPEQVWIPNAFIAGGINSSFKPVIAYVDIRNYEFSIFNRWGQQFWTTDDPERSWDGTLNGAPVPQGVYAYYCAFQNGAGQRQVKRGTVTFIWGQE
;
A
#
# COMPACT_ATOMS: atom_id res chain seq x y z
N MET A 1 -20.76 93.47 -28.82
CA MET A 1 -20.88 94.76 -29.60
C MET A 1 -22.33 94.88 -30.00
N ARG A 2 -22.97 95.83 -29.38
CA ARG A 2 -23.76 96.90 -29.98
C ARG A 2 -24.75 96.47 -31.07
N SER A 3 -25.97 96.65 -30.95
CA SER A 3 -26.98 97.79 -30.68
C SER A 3 -27.93 97.75 -31.86
N CYS A 4 -29.11 97.94 -31.84
CA CYS A 4 -29.99 98.98 -31.39
C CYS A 4 -31.39 98.84 -32.06
N SER A 5 -32.38 98.95 -31.27
CA SER A 5 -33.64 99.64 -31.48
C SER A 5 -34.11 99.96 -32.90
N VAL A 6 -35.39 99.77 -33.13
CA VAL A 6 -36.34 100.90 -33.42
C VAL A 6 -37.81 100.44 -33.21
N ARG A 7 -38.54 101.22 -32.40
CA ARG A 7 -40.03 101.29 -32.24
C ARG A 7 -40.68 101.76 -33.51
N LEU A 8 -41.87 101.21 -33.82
CA LEU A 8 -42.90 102.05 -34.38
C LEU A 8 -44.30 101.56 -33.96
N CYS A 9 -45.05 102.44 -33.27
CA CYS A 9 -46.48 102.41 -33.03
C CYS A 9 -47.26 102.71 -34.30
N LEU A 10 -48.42 102.06 -34.51
CA LEU A 10 -49.62 102.61 -35.13
C LEU A 10 -50.77 101.60 -34.89
N LEU A 11 -51.66 101.95 -34.11
CA LEU A 11 -53.03 102.46 -34.04
C LEU A 11 -54.04 101.68 -34.91
N SER A 12 -54.96 100.96 -34.19
CA SER A 12 -56.40 100.75 -34.33
C SER A 12 -57.02 100.59 -35.71
N LEU A 13 -57.73 99.48 -35.88
CA LEU A 13 -59.10 99.47 -36.37
C LEU A 13 -59.89 98.24 -35.86
N ILE A 14 -60.89 98.44 -35.02
CA ILE A 14 -61.83 97.42 -34.54
C ILE A 14 -62.78 97.14 -35.71
N LEU A 15 -62.76 95.92 -36.27
CA LEU A 15 -63.79 95.36 -37.10
C LEU A 15 -64.35 94.11 -36.40
N ALA A 16 -65.48 94.24 -35.75
CA ALA A 16 -66.23 93.14 -35.16
C ALA A 16 -66.75 92.24 -36.28
N LEU A 17 -66.04 91.17 -36.62
CA LEU A 17 -66.59 90.05 -37.36
C LEU A 17 -67.30 89.16 -36.38
N HIS A 18 -68.61 89.07 -36.45
CA HIS A 18 -69.41 88.01 -35.84
C HIS A 18 -69.02 86.69 -36.54
N LEU A 19 -68.13 85.92 -35.91
CA LEU A 19 -67.99 84.53 -36.26
C LEU A 19 -69.22 83.78 -35.70
N PRO A 20 -69.84 82.90 -36.46
CA PRO A 20 -70.89 82.05 -35.90
C PRO A 20 -70.32 81.27 -34.70
N ALA A 21 -71.03 81.27 -33.59
CA ALA A 21 -70.69 80.47 -32.43
C ALA A 21 -70.61 79.00 -32.87
N SER A 22 -69.43 78.53 -33.13
CA SER A 22 -69.17 77.04 -33.22
C SER A 22 -69.57 76.46 -31.89
N GLY A 23 -70.56 75.59 -31.88
CA GLY A 23 -70.98 74.89 -30.65
C GLY A 23 -69.77 74.37 -29.90
N GLN A 24 -69.69 74.68 -28.61
CA GLN A 24 -68.62 74.26 -27.76
C GLN A 24 -68.72 72.73 -27.60
N VAL A 25 -67.70 72.01 -28.01
CA VAL A 25 -67.60 70.56 -27.87
C VAL A 25 -66.63 70.29 -26.74
N LEU A 26 -67.02 69.45 -25.80
CA LEU A 26 -66.14 69.02 -24.72
C LEU A 26 -65.07 68.01 -25.25
N ASP A 27 -63.94 67.96 -24.60
CA ASP A 27 -62.93 66.96 -24.93
C ASP A 27 -63.44 65.58 -24.59
N PRO A 28 -62.96 64.50 -25.27
CA PRO A 28 -63.29 63.17 -24.92
C PRO A 28 -62.64 62.79 -23.56
N PRO A 29 -63.24 61.85 -22.78
CA PRO A 29 -62.62 61.35 -21.56
C PRO A 29 -61.26 60.74 -21.92
N SER A 30 -60.28 61.03 -21.10
CA SER A 30 -58.96 60.37 -21.25
C SER A 30 -58.99 59.00 -20.63
N LEU A 31 -59.23 57.93 -21.43
CA LEU A 31 -59.20 56.56 -20.98
C LEU A 31 -57.74 56.25 -20.52
N ARG A 32 -57.55 55.66 -19.30
CA ARG A 32 -56.26 55.50 -18.64
C ARG A 32 -55.98 54.05 -18.37
N CYS A 33 -56.95 53.31 -17.86
CA CYS A 33 -56.76 51.88 -17.54
C CYS A 33 -57.87 51.00 -18.14
N VAL A 34 -57.48 49.83 -18.60
CA VAL A 34 -58.37 48.76 -19.07
C VAL A 34 -57.96 47.50 -18.37
N SER A 35 -58.64 47.12 -17.30
CA SER A 35 -58.25 46.05 -16.43
C SER A 35 -59.22 44.85 -16.58
N VAL A 36 -58.64 43.62 -16.81
CA VAL A 36 -59.42 42.40 -16.94
C VAL A 36 -59.55 41.72 -15.57
N GLY A 37 -60.81 41.44 -15.21
CA GLY A 37 -61.09 40.60 -14.02
C GLY A 37 -61.00 39.11 -14.29
N PRO A 38 -60.99 38.28 -13.22
CA PRO A 38 -60.82 36.80 -13.34
C PRO A 38 -61.92 36.11 -14.18
N ALA A 39 -63.11 36.72 -14.31
CA ALA A 39 -64.21 36.18 -15.11
C ALA A 39 -64.30 36.80 -16.52
N GLY A 40 -63.23 37.45 -16.98
CA GLY A 40 -63.23 38.14 -18.31
C GLY A 40 -63.97 39.48 -18.36
N ASP A 41 -64.50 39.92 -17.23
CA ASP A 41 -65.06 41.28 -17.13
C ASP A 41 -63.97 42.34 -17.29
N VAL A 42 -64.34 43.52 -17.78
CA VAL A 42 -63.35 44.57 -17.99
C VAL A 42 -63.79 45.87 -17.22
N LEU A 43 -62.85 46.35 -16.40
CA LEU A 43 -63.00 47.68 -15.72
C LEU A 43 -62.26 48.73 -16.52
N LEU A 44 -62.99 49.74 -16.94
CA LEU A 44 -62.44 50.92 -17.58
C LEU A 44 -62.26 52.02 -16.52
N THR A 45 -61.16 52.80 -16.59
CA THR A 45 -60.92 53.98 -15.74
C THR A 45 -60.39 55.09 -16.60
N TRP A 46 -60.98 56.28 -16.43
CA TRP A 46 -60.65 57.50 -17.23
C TRP A 46 -60.53 58.73 -16.37
N VAL A 47 -59.91 59.75 -16.93
CA VAL A 47 -59.91 61.07 -16.34
C VAL A 47 -61.09 61.87 -16.97
N VAL A 48 -61.92 62.44 -16.09
CA VAL A 48 -63.06 63.26 -16.46
C VAL A 48 -62.56 64.55 -17.12
N PRO A 49 -62.98 64.88 -18.35
CA PRO A 49 -62.62 66.17 -18.99
C PRO A 49 -63.27 67.37 -18.27
N PRO A 50 -62.60 68.50 -18.19
CA PRO A 50 -63.20 69.71 -17.57
C PRO A 50 -64.38 70.16 -18.35
N ASP A 51 -65.49 70.49 -17.61
CA ASP A 51 -66.71 71.13 -18.19
C ASP A 51 -66.98 72.45 -17.47
N PRO A 52 -66.29 73.57 -17.79
CA PRO A 52 -66.45 74.87 -17.16
C PRO A 52 -67.78 75.56 -17.51
N THR A 53 -68.48 75.03 -18.51
CA THR A 53 -69.71 75.59 -19.01
C THR A 53 -70.95 74.79 -18.65
N ALA A 54 -70.80 73.66 -17.95
CA ALA A 54 -71.86 72.77 -17.53
C ALA A 54 -72.78 72.29 -18.69
N ILE A 55 -72.19 71.95 -19.81
CA ILE A 55 -72.87 71.47 -21.03
C ILE A 55 -72.75 69.93 -21.21
N PHE A 56 -72.19 69.25 -20.27
CA PHE A 56 -72.09 67.81 -20.31
C PHE A 56 -73.48 67.17 -20.43
N LEU A 57 -73.56 66.10 -21.31
CA LEU A 57 -74.78 65.33 -21.49
C LEU A 57 -74.55 63.88 -21.08
N ALA A 58 -73.52 63.23 -21.64
CA ALA A 58 -73.14 61.83 -21.34
C ALA A 58 -71.75 61.54 -21.86
N TYR A 59 -71.11 60.49 -21.25
CA TYR A 59 -70.01 59.73 -21.84
C TYR A 59 -70.60 58.55 -22.62
N GLU A 60 -70.18 58.39 -23.86
CA GLU A 60 -70.49 57.18 -24.63
C GLU A 60 -69.23 56.33 -24.75
N ILE A 61 -69.36 55.08 -24.37
CA ILE A 61 -68.27 54.04 -24.44
C ILE A 61 -68.57 53.20 -25.65
N TYR A 62 -67.57 53.08 -26.51
CA TYR A 62 -67.59 52.21 -27.69
C TYR A 62 -66.65 51.04 -27.51
N HIS A 63 -67.05 49.85 -27.92
CA HIS A 63 -66.36 48.60 -27.75
C HIS A 63 -66.27 47.85 -29.07
N ALA A 64 -65.11 47.14 -29.27
CA ALA A 64 -64.90 46.17 -30.33
C ALA A 64 -64.02 45.04 -29.85
N VAL A 65 -64.15 43.85 -30.47
CA VAL A 65 -63.28 42.72 -30.25
C VAL A 65 -62.03 42.68 -31.17
N ASN A 66 -62.01 43.63 -32.13
CA ASN A 66 -60.90 43.80 -33.06
C ASN A 66 -60.41 45.26 -33.07
N ALA A 67 -59.10 45.45 -33.19
CA ALA A 67 -58.47 46.78 -33.18
C ALA A 67 -59.07 47.72 -34.26
N GLY A 68 -59.39 47.20 -35.43
CA GLY A 68 -59.99 47.98 -36.56
C GLY A 68 -61.50 48.08 -36.50
N GLY A 69 -62.15 47.57 -35.44
CA GLY A 69 -63.64 47.63 -35.33
C GLY A 69 -64.35 46.52 -36.10
N PRO A 70 -65.66 46.62 -36.35
CA PRO A 70 -66.47 47.76 -36.04
C PRO A 70 -66.69 47.98 -34.54
N TYR A 71 -66.63 49.23 -34.09
CA TYR A 71 -66.93 49.60 -32.71
C TYR A 71 -68.46 49.88 -32.59
N ALA A 72 -69.09 49.27 -31.63
CA ALA A 72 -70.49 49.45 -31.29
C ALA A 72 -70.62 50.24 -29.99
N LEU A 73 -71.66 51.07 -29.89
CA LEU A 73 -72.02 51.76 -28.64
C LEU A 73 -72.34 50.70 -27.58
N LEU A 74 -71.53 50.68 -26.53
CA LEU A 74 -71.69 49.75 -25.40
C LEU A 74 -72.66 50.33 -24.36
N THR A 75 -72.46 51.59 -23.99
CA THR A 75 -73.28 52.27 -22.99
C THR A 75 -73.18 53.81 -23.11
N SER A 76 -74.17 54.50 -22.56
CA SER A 76 -74.16 55.97 -22.39
C SER A 76 -74.33 56.30 -20.88
N ILE A 77 -73.43 57.09 -20.32
CA ILE A 77 -73.29 57.40 -18.89
C ILE A 77 -73.62 58.87 -18.67
N PRO A 78 -74.81 59.24 -18.12
CA PRO A 78 -75.25 60.63 -17.94
C PRO A 78 -74.72 61.24 -16.66
N VAL A 79 -73.73 60.72 -15.99
CA VAL A 79 -73.13 61.16 -14.71
C VAL A 79 -71.78 61.83 -14.97
N TYR A 80 -71.65 63.14 -14.86
CA TYR A 80 -70.41 63.86 -15.18
C TYR A 80 -69.19 63.39 -14.36
N GLY A 81 -69.34 63.20 -13.08
CA GLY A 81 -68.22 62.82 -12.20
C GLY A 81 -67.88 61.33 -12.19
N GLN A 82 -68.50 60.52 -13.03
CA GLN A 82 -68.16 59.08 -13.14
C GLN A 82 -66.90 58.92 -13.96
N ASP A 83 -65.94 58.18 -13.40
CA ASP A 83 -64.57 57.93 -13.92
C ASP A 83 -64.25 56.46 -14.14
N THR A 84 -65.24 55.57 -13.87
CA THR A 84 -65.09 54.14 -14.05
C THR A 84 -66.33 53.50 -14.64
N PHE A 85 -66.14 52.42 -15.38
CA PHE A 85 -67.24 51.58 -15.91
C PHE A 85 -66.85 50.12 -15.90
N PHE A 86 -67.76 49.27 -15.43
CA PHE A 86 -67.58 47.84 -15.39
C PHE A 86 -68.35 47.16 -16.53
N HIS A 87 -67.63 46.57 -17.47
CA HIS A 87 -68.22 45.87 -18.60
C HIS A 87 -68.27 44.34 -18.25
N ALA A 88 -69.39 43.91 -17.71
CA ALA A 88 -69.67 42.53 -17.37
C ALA A 88 -69.73 41.63 -18.62
N GLY A 89 -69.04 40.49 -18.56
CA GLY A 89 -69.02 39.52 -19.67
C GLY A 89 -68.37 40.06 -20.94
N ALA A 90 -67.39 40.95 -20.81
CA ALA A 90 -66.65 41.51 -21.93
C ALA A 90 -65.87 40.53 -22.77
N GLY A 91 -65.53 39.35 -22.19
CA GLY A 91 -64.67 38.30 -22.85
C GLY A 91 -63.20 38.66 -22.86
N GLY A 92 -62.76 39.46 -21.88
CA GLY A 92 -61.32 39.82 -21.74
C GLY A 92 -60.43 38.64 -21.45
N ASP A 93 -60.98 37.50 -21.04
CA ASP A 93 -60.33 36.21 -20.84
C ASP A 93 -60.21 35.34 -22.11
N THR A 94 -60.94 35.73 -23.19
CA THR A 94 -60.95 34.99 -24.46
C THR A 94 -60.22 35.72 -25.59
N GLY A 95 -59.92 37.00 -25.39
CA GLY A 95 -59.20 37.83 -26.35
C GLY A 95 -59.14 39.31 -25.95
N PRO A 96 -58.33 40.11 -26.64
CA PRO A 96 -58.19 41.55 -26.33
C PRO A 96 -59.48 42.28 -26.64
N GLN A 97 -59.89 43.22 -25.78
CA GLN A 97 -61.04 44.01 -25.88
C GLN A 97 -60.65 45.49 -26.11
N TYR A 98 -61.21 46.18 -27.11
CA TYR A 98 -60.82 47.53 -27.55
C TYR A 98 -61.87 48.51 -27.19
N TYR A 99 -61.49 49.65 -26.59
CA TYR A 99 -62.37 50.70 -26.14
C TYR A 99 -61.91 52.10 -26.58
N TYR A 100 -62.83 52.92 -26.92
CA TYR A 100 -62.67 54.37 -26.94
C TYR A 100 -63.89 55.04 -26.37
N MET A 101 -63.76 56.33 -26.04
CA MET A 101 -64.84 57.11 -25.45
C MET A 101 -65.04 58.44 -26.20
N VAL A 102 -66.26 58.90 -26.16
CA VAL A 102 -66.62 60.26 -26.61
C VAL A 102 -67.44 60.97 -25.53
N THR A 103 -67.41 62.33 -25.48
CA THR A 103 -68.29 63.17 -24.64
C THR A 103 -69.36 63.75 -25.48
N LEU A 104 -70.64 63.57 -25.06
CA LEU A 104 -71.79 64.33 -25.65
C LEU A 104 -72.01 65.62 -24.88
N SER A 105 -72.24 66.69 -25.59
CA SER A 105 -72.62 68.04 -25.04
C SER A 105 -74.00 68.45 -25.45
N THR A 106 -74.68 69.33 -24.64
CA THR A 106 -76.07 69.78 -24.81
C THR A 106 -76.19 70.85 -25.83
N SER A 107 -75.20 71.31 -26.53
CA SER A 107 -75.29 72.31 -27.60
C SER A 107 -76.20 71.77 -28.71
N PRO A 108 -77.29 72.53 -29.16
CA PRO A 108 -78.21 72.00 -30.16
C PRO A 108 -77.68 72.09 -31.61
N PRO A 109 -77.74 71.00 -32.38
CA PRO A 109 -78.00 69.60 -31.90
C PRO A 109 -76.93 69.11 -30.97
N PRO A 110 -77.13 67.98 -30.17
CA PRO A 110 -76.12 67.42 -29.34
C PRO A 110 -74.87 67.09 -30.19
N ASN A 111 -73.71 67.57 -29.74
CA ASN A 111 -72.43 67.36 -30.44
C ASN A 111 -71.58 66.37 -29.67
N ALA A 112 -71.02 65.34 -30.38
CA ALA A 112 -70.06 64.44 -29.82
C ALA A 112 -68.65 65.02 -29.99
N SER A 113 -67.76 64.72 -29.02
CA SER A 113 -66.32 64.95 -29.15
C SER A 113 -65.76 64.12 -30.28
N LEU A 114 -64.52 64.37 -30.65
CA LEU A 114 -63.75 63.41 -31.39
C LEU A 114 -63.59 62.16 -30.54
N PRO A 115 -63.47 60.99 -31.14
CA PRO A 115 -63.12 59.79 -30.39
C PRO A 115 -61.83 59.97 -29.60
N GLY A 116 -61.82 59.60 -28.32
CA GLY A 116 -60.57 59.44 -27.53
C GLY A 116 -59.62 58.32 -28.07
N SER A 117 -58.46 58.27 -27.54
CA SER A 117 -57.52 57.21 -27.90
C SER A 117 -58.12 55.83 -27.62
N VAL A 118 -57.89 54.90 -28.54
CA VAL A 118 -58.27 53.49 -28.35
C VAL A 118 -57.29 52.86 -27.41
N LEU A 119 -57.76 52.26 -26.30
CA LEU A 119 -56.99 51.37 -25.45
C LEU A 119 -57.58 49.98 -25.53
N ALA A 120 -56.65 48.95 -25.46
CA ALA A 120 -57.02 47.57 -25.46
C ALA A 120 -56.79 46.90 -24.06
N SER A 121 -57.60 45.94 -23.71
CA SER A 121 -57.19 45.02 -22.63
C SER A 121 -55.96 44.22 -23.03
N MET A 122 -55.02 44.04 -22.12
CA MET A 122 -53.92 43.12 -22.33
C MET A 122 -54.44 41.67 -22.24
N PHE A 123 -54.25 40.91 -23.31
CA PHE A 123 -54.66 39.51 -23.35
C PHE A 123 -53.40 38.64 -23.23
N LEU A 124 -53.30 37.87 -22.14
CA LEU A 124 -52.21 37.03 -21.78
C LEU A 124 -52.46 35.61 -22.28
N THR A 125 -51.39 35.01 -22.90
CA THR A 125 -51.31 33.61 -23.22
C THR A 125 -50.01 33.05 -22.63
N VAL A 126 -50.08 31.84 -22.10
CA VAL A 126 -48.92 31.17 -21.49
C VAL A 126 -48.80 29.77 -22.07
N ASN A 127 -47.61 29.45 -22.55
CA ASN A 127 -47.30 28.12 -23.12
C ASN A 127 -46.04 27.57 -22.48
N GLN A 128 -45.98 26.24 -22.33
CA GLN A 128 -44.75 25.56 -21.95
C GLN A 128 -43.80 25.48 -23.15
N SER A 129 -42.52 25.75 -22.94
CA SER A 129 -41.51 25.66 -24.01
C SER A 129 -41.23 24.22 -24.42
N THR A 130 -40.57 24.05 -25.57
CA THR A 130 -40.03 22.76 -26.00
C THR A 130 -38.50 22.91 -26.19
N PRO A 131 -37.64 22.18 -25.45
CA PRO A 131 -37.99 21.21 -24.40
C PRO A 131 -38.71 21.82 -23.21
N LEU A 132 -39.40 20.98 -22.41
CA LEU A 132 -40.08 21.39 -21.17
C LEU A 132 -39.10 22.03 -20.18
N GLY A 133 -39.59 22.89 -19.28
CA GLY A 133 -38.77 23.53 -18.25
C GLY A 133 -38.83 25.06 -18.27
N SER A 134 -39.61 25.69 -19.19
CA SER A 134 -39.81 27.15 -19.22
C SER A 134 -41.26 27.51 -19.57
N ALA A 135 -41.80 28.54 -18.94
CA ALA A 135 -43.07 29.18 -19.30
C ALA A 135 -42.80 30.35 -20.26
N VAL A 136 -43.38 30.26 -21.46
CA VAL A 136 -43.35 31.38 -22.42
C VAL A 136 -44.63 32.19 -22.22
N ILE A 137 -44.49 33.43 -21.80
CA ILE A 137 -45.53 34.36 -21.37
C ILE A 137 -45.62 35.44 -22.41
N ASP A 138 -46.69 35.40 -23.24
CA ASP A 138 -46.94 36.38 -24.31
C ASP A 138 -48.22 37.17 -24.03
N TRP A 139 -48.24 38.46 -24.30
CA TRP A 139 -49.44 39.30 -24.15
C TRP A 139 -49.60 40.31 -25.26
N THR A 140 -50.84 40.77 -25.48
CA THR A 140 -51.13 41.81 -26.47
C THR A 140 -50.77 43.15 -25.94
N THR A 141 -50.43 44.10 -26.86
CA THR A 141 -50.09 45.46 -26.50
C THR A 141 -51.36 46.25 -26.02
N PHE A 142 -51.16 47.05 -24.97
CA PHE A 142 -52.20 47.93 -24.41
C PHE A 142 -52.58 49.06 -25.37
N SER A 143 -51.62 49.66 -26.06
CA SER A 143 -51.78 50.70 -27.10
C SER A 143 -50.47 50.83 -27.87
N VAL A 144 -50.52 51.34 -29.09
CA VAL A 144 -49.34 51.67 -29.90
C VAL A 144 -49.43 53.12 -30.44
N PRO A 145 -48.60 54.07 -30.00
CA PRO A 145 -47.65 53.94 -28.87
C PRO A 145 -48.37 53.84 -27.52
N LEU A 146 -47.65 53.43 -26.48
CA LEU A 146 -48.17 53.48 -25.11
C LEU A 146 -48.54 54.97 -24.75
N PRO A 147 -49.61 55.17 -23.99
CA PRO A 147 -49.92 56.49 -23.51
C PRO A 147 -48.75 57.06 -22.69
N PRO A 148 -48.38 58.31 -22.81
CA PRO A 148 -47.27 58.91 -22.08
C PRO A 148 -47.45 58.93 -20.56
N THR A 149 -48.63 58.59 -20.09
CA THR A 149 -49.03 58.50 -18.67
C THR A 149 -48.89 57.09 -18.13
N SER A 150 -48.79 56.07 -19.00
CA SER A 150 -48.56 54.69 -18.60
C SER A 150 -47.11 54.48 -18.29
N ALA A 151 -46.81 53.51 -17.36
CA ALA A 151 -45.47 53.04 -17.10
C ALA A 151 -44.85 52.53 -18.41
N THR A 152 -43.52 52.68 -18.55
CA THR A 152 -42.77 52.22 -19.72
C THR A 152 -42.41 50.68 -19.67
N SER A 153 -42.79 50.04 -18.59
CA SER A 153 -42.58 48.60 -18.39
C SER A 153 -43.76 47.91 -17.75
N ALA A 154 -44.06 46.72 -18.18
CA ALA A 154 -45.10 45.87 -17.62
C ALA A 154 -44.54 44.98 -16.50
N GLY A 155 -45.25 44.82 -15.40
CA GLY A 155 -44.93 43.83 -14.35
C GLY A 155 -45.48 42.48 -14.72
N VAL A 156 -44.67 41.46 -14.52
CA VAL A 156 -45.06 40.04 -14.65
C VAL A 156 -45.14 39.43 -13.25
N ALA A 157 -46.32 38.90 -12.92
CA ALA A 157 -46.56 38.24 -11.63
C ALA A 157 -46.96 36.78 -11.85
N MET A 158 -46.48 35.90 -10.94
CA MET A 158 -46.77 34.49 -10.90
C MET A 158 -47.46 34.12 -9.59
N GLU A 159 -48.49 33.33 -9.67
CA GLU A 159 -49.16 32.69 -8.54
C GLU A 159 -48.65 31.26 -8.37
N HIS A 160 -47.91 31.04 -7.27
CA HIS A 160 -47.46 29.71 -6.82
C HIS A 160 -47.01 29.82 -5.35
N PRO A 161 -47.47 28.92 -4.46
CA PRO A 161 -48.66 28.06 -4.62
C PRO A 161 -49.95 28.87 -4.74
N GLN A 162 -51.04 28.21 -5.07
CA GLN A 162 -52.34 28.86 -5.27
C GLN A 162 -52.69 29.84 -4.14
N GLY A 163 -53.07 31.05 -4.49
CA GLY A 163 -53.36 32.17 -3.56
C GLY A 163 -52.13 33.03 -3.21
N THR A 164 -50.91 32.63 -3.61
CA THR A 164 -49.69 33.39 -3.32
C THR A 164 -49.09 33.97 -4.59
N TRP A 165 -49.19 35.33 -4.71
CA TRP A 165 -48.65 36.06 -5.86
C TRP A 165 -47.26 36.62 -5.56
N SER A 166 -46.32 36.44 -6.48
CA SER A 166 -44.99 37.04 -6.48
C SER A 166 -44.72 37.82 -7.76
N SER A 167 -44.04 38.96 -7.68
CA SER A 167 -43.53 39.66 -8.86
C SER A 167 -42.24 38.97 -9.31
N ILE A 168 -42.24 38.44 -10.52
CA ILE A 168 -41.09 37.68 -11.06
C ILE A 168 -40.24 38.51 -12.02
N ALA A 169 -40.85 39.47 -12.72
CA ALA A 169 -40.14 40.34 -13.67
C ALA A 169 -40.78 41.68 -13.87
N THR A 170 -40.00 42.62 -14.42
CA THR A 170 -40.48 43.89 -14.99
C THR A 170 -39.86 43.98 -16.39
N VAL A 171 -40.75 43.99 -17.39
CA VAL A 171 -40.36 43.91 -18.81
C VAL A 171 -40.63 45.23 -19.49
N ALA A 172 -39.58 45.86 -20.00
CA ALA A 172 -39.68 47.09 -20.81
C ALA A 172 -39.79 46.72 -22.29
N ASP A 173 -40.93 46.92 -22.89
CA ASP A 173 -41.16 46.63 -24.32
C ASP A 173 -40.31 45.45 -24.89
N PRO A 174 -40.68 44.28 -24.74
CA PRO A 174 -41.55 43.51 -25.59
C PRO A 174 -42.74 42.92 -24.85
N VAL A 175 -43.63 42.32 -25.60
CA VAL A 175 -44.88 41.71 -25.13
C VAL A 175 -44.65 40.17 -24.86
N THR A 176 -43.42 39.80 -24.54
CA THR A 176 -43.01 38.42 -24.31
C THR A 176 -41.99 38.34 -23.18
N TYR A 177 -42.10 37.33 -22.33
CA TYR A 177 -41.16 36.99 -21.25
C TYR A 177 -41.06 35.48 -21.12
N VAL A 178 -39.86 34.97 -20.80
CA VAL A 178 -39.64 33.54 -20.54
C VAL A 178 -39.21 33.35 -19.09
N GLU A 179 -40.01 32.61 -18.34
CA GLU A 179 -39.70 32.20 -16.96
C GLU A 179 -39.22 30.78 -16.94
N GLN A 180 -38.09 30.51 -16.23
CA GLN A 180 -37.59 29.17 -15.98
C GLN A 180 -38.37 28.54 -14.82
N VAL A 181 -38.96 27.39 -15.06
CA VAL A 181 -39.77 26.66 -14.07
C VAL A 181 -39.01 25.48 -13.47
N THR A 182 -37.76 25.73 -13.06
CA THR A 182 -36.79 24.74 -12.62
C THR A 182 -37.02 24.22 -11.19
N SER A 183 -38.09 24.60 -10.54
CA SER A 183 -38.45 24.12 -9.20
C SER A 183 -39.89 23.58 -9.12
N ILE A 184 -40.54 23.37 -10.26
CA ILE A 184 -41.95 23.01 -10.34
C ILE A 184 -42.11 21.61 -10.89
N CYS A 185 -42.52 20.70 -10.03
CA CYS A 185 -42.74 19.29 -10.37
C CYS A 185 -44.21 18.98 -10.63
N ASP A 186 -44.65 19.09 -11.88
CA ASP A 186 -46.03 18.81 -12.33
C ASP A 186 -47.09 19.58 -11.53
N ASP A 187 -46.88 20.89 -11.33
CA ASP A 187 -47.79 21.79 -10.62
C ASP A 187 -48.36 22.88 -11.55
N SER A 188 -49.42 23.52 -11.12
CA SER A 188 -50.11 24.55 -11.88
C SER A 188 -49.58 25.93 -11.51
N LEU A 189 -49.09 26.66 -12.52
CA LEU A 189 -48.68 28.05 -12.42
C LEU A 189 -49.71 28.94 -13.09
N THR A 190 -50.06 30.07 -12.47
CA THR A 190 -50.91 31.12 -13.04
C THR A 190 -50.12 32.41 -13.12
N PHE A 191 -50.25 33.10 -14.25
CA PHE A 191 -49.54 34.37 -14.50
C PHE A 191 -50.50 35.50 -14.75
N ARG A 192 -50.05 36.76 -14.50
CA ARG A 192 -50.79 38.00 -14.80
C ARG A 192 -49.80 39.09 -15.13
N ILE A 193 -50.19 39.91 -16.11
CA ILE A 193 -49.47 41.11 -16.49
C ILE A 193 -50.16 42.35 -15.87
N SER A 194 -49.37 43.33 -15.47
CA SER A 194 -49.81 44.58 -14.90
C SER A 194 -49.12 45.77 -15.56
N LEU A 195 -49.89 46.87 -15.88
CA LEU A 195 -49.33 48.09 -16.38
C LEU A 195 -49.91 49.22 -15.55
N ALA A 196 -49.10 49.98 -14.84
CA ALA A 196 -49.49 51.09 -13.99
C ALA A 196 -49.64 52.35 -14.81
N ASP A 197 -50.52 53.24 -14.34
CA ASP A 197 -50.74 54.61 -14.87
C ASP A 197 -50.45 55.65 -13.78
N ASP A 198 -50.14 56.95 -14.18
CA ASP A 198 -49.73 58.02 -13.26
C ASP A 198 -50.83 58.49 -12.32
N ILE A 199 -52.12 58.18 -12.63
CA ILE A 199 -53.27 58.45 -11.73
C ILE A 199 -53.48 57.40 -10.67
N GLY A 200 -52.57 56.32 -10.64
CA GLY A 200 -52.63 55.26 -9.68
C GLY A 200 -53.57 54.10 -10.04
N CYS A 201 -54.21 54.06 -11.19
CA CYS A 201 -54.90 52.88 -11.68
C CYS A 201 -53.91 51.87 -12.30
N VAL A 202 -54.27 50.58 -12.35
CA VAL A 202 -53.47 49.51 -12.95
C VAL A 202 -54.31 48.73 -13.93
N SER A 203 -53.84 48.61 -15.16
CA SER A 203 -54.41 47.71 -16.15
C SER A 203 -53.85 46.29 -15.88
N LEU A 204 -54.77 45.36 -15.71
CA LEU A 204 -54.41 43.95 -15.48
C LEU A 204 -54.83 43.10 -16.70
N SER A 205 -54.01 42.10 -17.06
CA SER A 205 -54.40 41.10 -18.06
C SER A 205 -55.43 40.10 -17.49
N ASN A 206 -55.95 39.21 -18.33
CA ASN A 206 -56.59 38.00 -17.89
C ASN A 206 -55.54 37.14 -17.11
N LEU A 207 -56.05 36.16 -16.39
CA LEU A 207 -55.25 35.08 -15.83
C LEU A 207 -54.99 34.01 -16.92
N ALA A 208 -53.75 33.57 -17.07
CA ALA A 208 -53.40 32.46 -17.94
C ALA A 208 -52.29 31.61 -17.29
N GLY A 209 -52.31 30.35 -17.53
CA GLY A 209 -51.36 29.42 -16.97
C GLY A 209 -51.65 27.96 -17.35
N GLY A 210 -51.05 27.03 -16.68
CA GLY A 210 -51.25 25.61 -16.92
C GLY A 210 -50.41 24.76 -15.99
N SER A 211 -50.40 23.46 -16.20
CA SER A 211 -49.49 22.56 -15.54
C SER A 211 -48.11 22.59 -16.20
N PHE A 212 -47.10 22.78 -15.39
CA PHE A 212 -45.69 22.82 -15.82
C PHE A 212 -44.91 21.73 -15.19
N GLN A 213 -43.95 21.18 -15.94
CA GLN A 213 -43.07 20.08 -15.49
C GLN A 213 -41.62 20.52 -15.68
N ASP A 214 -40.86 20.47 -14.60
CA ASP A 214 -39.42 20.59 -14.69
C ASP A 214 -38.83 19.24 -15.14
N VAL A 215 -38.01 19.30 -16.17
CA VAL A 215 -37.23 18.15 -16.71
C VAL A 215 -35.74 18.50 -16.79
N THR A 216 -35.35 19.63 -16.21
CA THR A 216 -33.98 20.14 -16.24
C THR A 216 -33.25 19.59 -15.03
N PRO A 217 -32.26 18.70 -15.21
CA PRO A 217 -31.49 18.20 -14.07
C PRO A 217 -30.77 19.34 -13.34
N PRO A 218 -30.52 19.22 -12.04
CA PRO A 218 -29.65 20.15 -11.31
C PRO A 218 -28.28 20.27 -11.95
N SER A 219 -27.57 21.35 -11.68
CA SER A 219 -26.19 21.54 -12.10
C SER A 219 -25.30 20.44 -11.51
N ILE A 220 -24.24 20.03 -12.24
CA ILE A 220 -23.29 19.02 -11.78
C ILE A 220 -22.61 19.53 -10.50
N PRO A 221 -22.69 18.79 -9.38
CA PRO A 221 -22.08 19.21 -8.12
C PRO A 221 -20.55 19.27 -8.24
N ILE A 222 -19.95 20.30 -7.68
CA ILE A 222 -18.49 20.46 -7.67
C ILE A 222 -17.92 19.67 -6.49
N MET A 223 -17.22 18.58 -6.76
CA MET A 223 -16.50 17.85 -5.72
C MET A 223 -15.42 18.72 -5.10
N SER A 224 -15.36 18.74 -3.78
CA SER A 224 -14.35 19.48 -3.02
C SER A 224 -13.13 18.62 -2.75
N THR A 225 -13.32 17.50 -2.06
CA THR A 225 -12.24 16.55 -1.75
C THR A 225 -12.78 15.13 -1.65
N VAL A 226 -11.89 14.19 -1.96
CA VAL A 226 -11.99 12.80 -1.52
C VAL A 226 -10.75 12.52 -0.66
N THR A 227 -10.94 12.20 0.60
CA THR A 227 -9.86 12.07 1.59
C THR A 227 -10.08 10.85 2.46
N VAL A 228 -9.03 10.27 3.00
CA VAL A 228 -9.12 9.16 3.95
C VAL A 228 -8.97 9.71 5.37
N ASP A 229 -9.81 9.25 6.29
CA ASP A 229 -9.60 9.46 7.72
C ASP A 229 -8.45 8.54 8.19
N PRO A 230 -7.32 9.08 8.61
CA PRO A 230 -6.16 8.26 9.01
C PRO A 230 -6.39 7.41 10.26
N VAL A 231 -7.48 7.66 11.01
CA VAL A 231 -7.82 6.92 12.23
C VAL A 231 -8.72 5.74 11.91
N THR A 232 -9.78 5.99 11.13
CA THR A 232 -10.76 4.94 10.78
C THR A 232 -10.42 4.19 9.51
N GLY A 233 -9.60 4.77 8.63
CA GLY A 233 -9.28 4.23 7.30
C GLY A 233 -10.40 4.42 6.29
N GLN A 234 -11.50 5.10 6.65
CA GLN A 234 -12.67 5.31 5.79
C GLN A 234 -12.49 6.51 4.88
N THR A 235 -13.03 6.42 3.68
CA THR A 235 -13.06 7.54 2.74
C THR A 235 -14.18 8.51 3.07
N ILE A 236 -13.84 9.80 3.04
CA ILE A 236 -14.72 10.93 3.21
C ILE A 236 -14.79 11.67 1.88
N VAL A 237 -15.98 11.79 1.32
CA VAL A 237 -16.28 12.55 0.10
C VAL A 237 -16.97 13.83 0.47
N THR A 238 -16.52 14.97 -0.05
CA THR A 238 -17.11 16.28 0.19
C THR A 238 -17.30 17.05 -1.11
N TRP A 239 -18.35 17.89 -1.17
CA TRP A 239 -18.69 18.69 -2.35
C TRP A 239 -19.32 20.04 -1.98
N ALA A 240 -19.41 20.94 -2.94
CA ALA A 240 -20.18 22.17 -2.79
C ALA A 240 -21.68 21.89 -3.01
N PRO A 241 -22.58 22.52 -2.27
CA PRO A 241 -24.02 22.37 -2.51
C PRO A 241 -24.41 22.84 -3.92
N SER A 242 -25.36 22.15 -4.53
CA SER A 242 -25.96 22.59 -5.79
C SER A 242 -26.63 23.96 -5.60
N PRO A 243 -26.51 24.91 -6.55
CA PRO A 243 -27.12 26.22 -6.45
C PRO A 243 -28.64 26.21 -6.66
N GLU A 244 -29.21 25.18 -7.30
CA GLU A 244 -30.63 25.05 -7.61
C GLU A 244 -31.44 24.71 -6.35
N GLY A 245 -32.54 25.45 -6.14
CA GLY A 245 -33.34 25.35 -4.92
C GLY A 245 -34.20 24.08 -4.82
N ASP A 246 -34.38 23.37 -5.92
CA ASP A 246 -35.12 22.10 -6.05
C ASP A 246 -34.25 20.87 -5.92
N THR A 247 -32.95 21.03 -5.70
CA THR A 247 -32.04 19.91 -5.43
C THR A 247 -32.48 19.15 -4.19
N ASP A 248 -32.88 17.88 -4.37
CA ASP A 248 -33.33 16.99 -3.30
C ASP A 248 -32.17 16.28 -2.61
N GLY A 249 -31.07 16.02 -3.35
CA GLY A 249 -29.93 15.34 -2.80
C GLY A 249 -28.84 15.01 -3.81
N TYR A 250 -28.00 14.05 -3.41
CA TYR A 250 -26.81 13.65 -4.15
C TYR A 250 -26.65 12.14 -4.19
N ILE A 251 -26.38 11.61 -5.37
CA ILE A 251 -26.01 10.20 -5.58
C ILE A 251 -24.50 10.08 -5.51
N ILE A 252 -24.02 9.24 -4.63
CA ILE A 252 -22.59 8.95 -4.47
C ILE A 252 -22.25 7.70 -5.27
N VAL A 253 -21.28 7.81 -6.16
CA VAL A 253 -20.84 6.73 -7.05
C VAL A 253 -19.41 6.37 -6.75
N PHE A 254 -19.16 5.12 -6.39
CA PHE A 254 -17.82 4.52 -6.34
C PHE A 254 -17.44 4.03 -7.74
N VAL A 255 -16.27 4.43 -8.21
CA VAL A 255 -15.78 4.14 -9.56
C VAL A 255 -14.67 3.11 -9.49
N ASP A 256 -14.97 1.89 -9.94
CA ASP A 256 -14.03 0.77 -10.03
C ASP A 256 -14.07 0.20 -11.46
N PRO A 257 -13.24 0.72 -12.38
CA PRO A 257 -13.27 0.31 -13.78
C PRO A 257 -13.08 -1.21 -14.00
N PRO A 258 -13.90 -1.87 -14.84
CA PRO A 258 -14.83 -1.27 -15.81
C PRO A 258 -16.24 -0.98 -15.25
N SER A 259 -16.49 -1.13 -13.97
CA SER A 259 -17.79 -0.92 -13.34
C SER A 259 -17.81 0.36 -12.50
N SER A 260 -19.02 0.82 -12.21
CA SER A 260 -19.29 1.87 -11.22
C SER A 260 -20.55 1.48 -10.47
N ILE A 261 -20.55 1.70 -9.16
CA ILE A 261 -21.69 1.36 -8.32
C ILE A 261 -22.19 2.59 -7.56
N ILE A 262 -23.50 2.76 -7.47
CA ILE A 262 -24.10 3.71 -6.56
C ILE A 262 -23.97 3.15 -5.15
N VAL A 263 -23.24 3.85 -4.29
CA VAL A 263 -23.01 3.39 -2.91
C VAL A 263 -24.04 3.97 -1.95
N ASP A 264 -24.57 5.16 -2.24
CA ASP A 264 -25.61 5.79 -1.43
C ASP A 264 -26.28 6.95 -2.16
N THR A 265 -27.41 7.43 -1.61
CA THR A 265 -28.07 8.67 -1.98
C THR A 265 -28.31 9.51 -0.73
N ILE A 266 -27.71 10.69 -0.69
CA ILE A 266 -27.75 11.61 0.45
C ILE A 266 -28.78 12.69 0.15
N TYR A 267 -29.89 12.69 0.89
CA TYR A 267 -30.96 13.64 0.72
C TYR A 267 -30.67 14.96 1.47
N GLY A 268 -31.15 16.06 0.88
CA GLY A 268 -31.00 17.41 1.39
C GLY A 268 -29.88 18.18 0.70
N GLN A 269 -30.22 19.30 0.07
CA GLN A 269 -29.33 20.18 -0.69
C GLN A 269 -28.03 20.57 0.07
N ASN A 270 -28.14 20.78 1.40
CA ASN A 270 -27.02 21.21 2.23
C ASN A 270 -26.21 20.07 2.87
N ASN A 271 -26.58 18.83 2.61
CA ASN A 271 -25.80 17.67 3.03
C ASN A 271 -24.69 17.44 2.00
N THR A 272 -23.49 17.88 2.33
CA THR A 272 -22.35 17.98 1.39
C THR A 272 -21.15 17.13 1.80
N GLN A 273 -21.39 16.12 2.62
CA GLN A 273 -20.37 15.16 3.08
C GLN A 273 -20.96 13.76 3.16
N TYR A 274 -20.16 12.80 2.77
CA TYR A 274 -20.46 11.38 2.92
C TYR A 274 -19.24 10.62 3.39
N ILE A 275 -19.42 9.69 4.34
CA ILE A 275 -18.40 8.76 4.80
C ILE A 275 -18.83 7.38 4.34
N TYR A 276 -18.02 6.74 3.51
CA TYR A 276 -18.34 5.42 3.00
C TYR A 276 -18.05 4.32 4.05
N PRO A 277 -19.07 3.66 4.63
CA PRO A 277 -18.86 2.71 5.73
C PRO A 277 -18.12 1.43 5.31
N LEU A 278 -18.15 1.09 4.02
CA LEU A 278 -17.49 -0.09 3.45
C LEU A 278 -16.20 0.28 2.70
N SER A 279 -15.68 1.49 2.90
CA SER A 279 -14.40 1.91 2.34
C SER A 279 -13.27 1.01 2.82
N ASP A 280 -12.39 0.61 1.91
CA ASP A 280 -11.14 -0.11 2.18
C ASP A 280 -9.95 0.63 1.55
N ALA A 281 -9.88 1.94 1.80
CA ALA A 281 -8.80 2.80 1.31
C ALA A 281 -7.42 2.39 1.84
N THR A 282 -7.36 1.45 2.79
CA THR A 282 -6.11 0.85 3.26
C THR A 282 -5.58 -0.21 2.31
N ALA A 283 -6.44 -0.84 1.52
CA ALA A 283 -6.05 -1.87 0.53
C ALA A 283 -5.62 -1.26 -0.82
N GLY A 284 -6.14 -0.07 -1.16
CA GLY A 284 -5.82 0.60 -2.42
C GLY A 284 -6.46 1.97 -2.57
N PRO A 285 -6.15 2.71 -3.65
CA PRO A 285 -6.79 3.99 -3.92
C PRO A 285 -8.25 3.79 -4.33
N GLU A 286 -9.14 4.64 -3.83
CA GLU A 286 -10.56 4.64 -4.12
C GLU A 286 -10.97 5.86 -4.91
N SER A 287 -11.84 5.69 -5.91
CA SER A 287 -12.31 6.76 -6.78
C SER A 287 -13.81 6.99 -6.62
N TYR A 288 -14.20 8.26 -6.54
CA TYR A 288 -15.59 8.64 -6.36
C TYR A 288 -15.99 9.77 -7.29
N THR A 289 -17.25 9.75 -7.72
CA THR A 289 -17.92 10.89 -8.35
C THR A 289 -19.32 11.04 -7.79
N ILE A 290 -19.95 12.20 -8.04
CA ILE A 290 -21.28 12.50 -7.53
C ILE A 290 -22.17 13.08 -8.63
N ALA A 291 -23.48 12.86 -8.50
CA ALA A 291 -24.50 13.51 -9.27
C ALA A 291 -25.53 14.15 -8.33
N ALA A 292 -26.13 15.27 -8.72
CA ALA A 292 -27.27 15.85 -8.01
C ALA A 292 -28.58 15.28 -8.55
N ILE A 293 -29.57 15.18 -7.68
CA ILE A 293 -30.96 14.83 -8.03
C ILE A 293 -31.88 15.91 -7.53
N ASP A 294 -32.95 16.13 -8.25
CA ASP A 294 -34.04 17.03 -7.82
C ASP A 294 -35.26 16.24 -7.33
N THR A 295 -36.31 16.97 -6.92
CA THR A 295 -37.57 16.40 -6.47
C THR A 295 -38.48 16.00 -7.64
N CYS A 296 -38.19 16.45 -8.87
CA CYS A 296 -39.02 16.23 -10.03
C CYS A 296 -38.75 14.92 -10.72
N LEU A 297 -39.79 14.22 -11.11
CA LEU A 297 -39.67 12.92 -11.79
C LEU A 297 -39.88 13.10 -13.30
N SER A 298 -38.98 12.52 -14.09
CA SER A 298 -39.07 12.48 -15.55
C SER A 298 -38.79 11.09 -16.11
N GLY A 299 -39.14 10.90 -17.39
CA GLY A 299 -38.87 9.63 -18.08
C GLY A 299 -39.91 8.54 -17.86
N ILE A 300 -39.69 7.37 -18.45
CA ILE A 300 -40.54 6.16 -18.32
C ILE A 300 -39.67 4.94 -18.09
N PRO A 301 -39.69 4.31 -16.87
CA PRO A 301 -40.49 4.72 -15.70
C PRO A 301 -40.00 6.06 -15.12
N PRO A 302 -40.84 6.79 -14.39
CA PRO A 302 -40.47 8.06 -13.79
C PRO A 302 -39.29 7.90 -12.80
N SER A 303 -38.26 8.73 -12.94
CA SER A 303 -37.11 8.81 -12.06
C SER A 303 -36.73 10.24 -11.78
N PRO A 304 -36.10 10.60 -10.64
CA PRO A 304 -35.60 11.93 -10.38
C PRO A 304 -34.68 12.42 -11.50
N ASN A 305 -34.84 13.70 -11.90
CA ASN A 305 -33.91 14.29 -12.84
C ASN A 305 -32.52 14.28 -12.19
N THR A 306 -31.56 13.69 -12.88
CA THR A 306 -30.21 13.44 -12.35
C THR A 306 -29.19 14.17 -13.22
N SER A 307 -28.27 14.92 -12.58
CA SER A 307 -27.19 15.59 -13.29
C SER A 307 -26.20 14.57 -13.88
N ALA A 308 -25.37 15.02 -14.79
CA ALA A 308 -24.15 14.30 -15.14
C ALA A 308 -23.17 14.29 -13.93
N THR A 309 -22.11 13.54 -14.06
CA THR A 309 -21.00 13.52 -13.07
C THR A 309 -19.76 14.18 -13.66
N PHE A 310 -18.90 14.74 -12.81
CA PHE A 310 -17.54 15.13 -13.18
C PHE A 310 -16.58 13.92 -13.23
N ASP A 311 -15.33 14.19 -13.65
CA ASP A 311 -14.25 13.23 -13.55
C ASP A 311 -14.07 12.80 -12.07
N PRO A 312 -13.83 11.51 -11.80
CA PRO A 312 -13.71 11.03 -10.44
C PRO A 312 -12.52 11.65 -9.70
N HIS A 313 -12.70 11.95 -8.43
CA HIS A 313 -11.60 12.21 -7.52
C HIS A 313 -11.12 10.88 -6.92
N THR A 314 -9.80 10.73 -6.74
CA THR A 314 -9.19 9.49 -6.23
C THR A 314 -8.36 9.77 -4.99
N THR A 315 -8.51 8.92 -3.96
CA THR A 315 -7.75 9.00 -2.72
C THR A 315 -6.25 8.73 -2.95
N ILE A 316 -5.42 9.24 -2.06
CA ILE A 316 -4.01 8.86 -1.99
C ILE A 316 -3.93 7.53 -1.25
N HIS A 317 -3.19 6.57 -1.80
CA HIS A 317 -2.86 5.34 -1.12
C HIS A 317 -1.37 5.28 -0.82
N VAL A 318 -1.03 5.08 0.47
CA VAL A 318 0.35 4.99 0.96
C VAL A 318 0.71 3.57 1.31
N THR A 319 1.86 3.13 0.85
CA THR A 319 2.50 1.87 1.22
C THR A 319 3.88 2.12 1.80
N THR A 320 4.33 1.24 2.69
CA THR A 320 5.63 1.34 3.33
C THR A 320 6.40 0.05 3.24
N THR A 321 7.68 0.13 2.93
CA THR A 321 8.62 -0.99 2.98
C THR A 321 9.84 -0.62 3.82
N TYR A 322 10.34 -1.58 4.58
CA TYR A 322 11.53 -1.38 5.39
C TYR A 322 12.71 -2.14 4.77
N ASP A 323 13.79 -1.42 4.48
CA ASP A 323 15.07 -2.04 4.12
C ASP A 323 15.79 -2.44 5.41
N ARG A 324 15.73 -3.72 5.74
CA ARG A 324 16.35 -4.29 6.94
C ARG A 324 17.87 -4.12 6.97
N CYS A 325 18.50 -3.89 5.81
CA CYS A 325 19.94 -3.77 5.67
C CYS A 325 20.41 -2.32 5.59
N GLY A 326 19.63 -1.46 4.92
CA GLY A 326 19.88 -0.02 4.87
C GLY A 326 19.44 0.68 6.15
N GLY A 327 18.47 0.11 6.85
CA GLY A 327 17.89 0.74 8.05
C GLY A 327 16.90 1.86 7.72
N ASP A 328 16.42 1.93 6.47
CA ASP A 328 15.54 2.98 5.98
C ASP A 328 14.12 2.46 5.74
N ILE A 329 13.12 3.31 5.96
CA ILE A 329 11.75 3.04 5.51
C ILE A 329 11.52 3.81 4.22
N THR A 330 11.14 3.10 3.17
CA THR A 330 10.66 3.68 1.92
C THR A 330 9.16 3.86 2.02
N ILE A 331 8.68 5.05 1.69
CA ILE A 331 7.27 5.42 1.68
C ILE A 331 6.89 5.77 0.25
N ASP A 332 6.00 4.97 -0.34
CA ASP A 332 5.47 5.18 -1.69
C ASP A 332 4.00 5.58 -1.60
N TRP A 333 3.56 6.49 -2.49
CA TRP A 333 2.15 6.88 -2.55
C TRP A 333 1.65 7.08 -3.98
N THR A 334 0.35 6.87 -4.16
CA THR A 334 -0.33 7.20 -5.42
C THR A 334 -0.64 8.70 -5.47
N PRO A 335 -0.59 9.34 -6.66
CA PRO A 335 -0.97 10.74 -6.77
C PRO A 335 -2.45 10.94 -6.45
N TYR A 336 -2.77 12.04 -5.79
CA TYR A 336 -4.14 12.50 -5.63
C TYR A 336 -4.72 12.94 -6.99
N ILE A 337 -5.96 12.54 -7.28
CA ILE A 337 -6.72 13.00 -8.43
C ILE A 337 -7.93 13.79 -7.92
N GLY A 338 -8.06 15.04 -8.37
CA GLY A 338 -9.15 15.92 -7.97
C GLY A 338 -8.77 17.39 -8.16
N PHE A 339 -8.39 18.08 -7.08
CA PHE A 339 -7.87 19.44 -7.18
C PHE A 339 -6.38 19.43 -7.64
N GLU A 340 -5.92 20.57 -8.16
CA GLU A 340 -4.51 20.77 -8.51
C GLU A 340 -3.63 20.74 -7.26
N VAL A 341 -2.70 19.79 -7.20
CA VAL A 341 -1.83 19.59 -6.03
C VAL A 341 -0.65 20.56 -6.09
N GLN A 342 -0.45 21.35 -5.04
CA GLN A 342 0.73 22.21 -4.85
C GLN A 342 1.91 21.40 -4.32
N SER A 343 1.66 20.54 -3.33
CA SER A 343 2.70 19.75 -2.67
C SER A 343 2.10 18.56 -1.94
N TYR A 344 2.94 17.57 -1.67
CA TYR A 344 2.65 16.51 -0.71
C TYR A 344 3.42 16.76 0.59
N GLU A 345 2.72 16.73 1.71
CA GLU A 345 3.27 16.76 3.06
C GLU A 345 3.28 15.35 3.62
N LEU A 346 4.44 14.82 3.94
CA LEU A 346 4.59 13.50 4.57
C LEU A 346 4.70 13.67 6.08
N TYR A 347 3.77 13.10 6.80
CA TYR A 347 3.74 13.05 8.25
C TYR A 347 4.15 11.68 8.76
N ALA A 348 4.87 11.65 9.86
CA ALA A 348 5.27 10.43 10.56
C ALA A 348 4.86 10.48 12.03
N GLN A 349 4.62 9.29 12.59
CA GLN A 349 4.35 9.09 14.01
C GLN A 349 5.14 7.88 14.48
N GLN A 350 5.94 8.04 15.53
CA GLN A 350 6.72 6.96 16.14
C GLN A 350 6.02 6.47 17.41
N ASP A 351 5.84 5.16 17.54
CA ASP A 351 5.33 4.44 18.74
C ASP A 351 4.05 5.07 19.33
N GLY A 352 3.15 5.56 18.46
CA GLY A 352 1.93 6.25 18.90
C GLY A 352 2.16 7.63 19.55
N GLY A 353 3.38 8.17 19.49
CA GLY A 353 3.74 9.49 20.00
C GLY A 353 3.17 10.66 19.18
N ALA A 354 3.80 11.82 19.27
CA ALA A 354 3.37 13.01 18.52
C ALA A 354 3.59 12.83 17.00
N ILE A 355 2.63 13.29 16.21
CA ILE A 355 2.76 13.36 14.75
C ILE A 355 3.66 14.54 14.40
N PHE A 356 4.61 14.33 13.51
CA PHE A 356 5.53 15.37 13.02
C PHE A 356 5.63 15.35 11.49
N LEU A 357 5.92 16.52 10.91
CA LEU A 357 6.16 16.65 9.47
C LEU A 357 7.56 16.10 9.16
N LEU A 358 7.63 15.05 8.35
CA LEU A 358 8.90 14.47 7.91
C LEU A 358 9.46 15.21 6.70
N GLY A 359 8.61 15.64 5.77
CA GLY A 359 9.03 16.37 4.60
C GLY A 359 7.89 16.92 3.76
N THR A 360 8.23 17.85 2.86
CA THR A 360 7.32 18.41 1.85
C THR A 360 7.91 18.15 0.47
N TYR A 361 7.10 17.61 -0.43
CA TYR A 361 7.52 17.12 -1.75
C TYR A 361 6.72 17.79 -2.86
N SER A 362 7.34 17.93 -4.04
CA SER A 362 6.65 18.47 -5.21
C SER A 362 5.55 17.50 -5.72
N PRO A 363 4.56 17.99 -6.50
CA PRO A 363 3.46 17.15 -7.00
C PRO A 363 3.88 15.95 -7.85
N THR A 364 5.09 15.96 -8.38
CA THR A 364 5.63 14.89 -9.25
C THR A 364 6.37 13.80 -8.48
N VAL A 365 6.57 13.98 -7.18
CA VAL A 365 7.23 13.00 -6.30
C VAL A 365 6.18 12.10 -5.68
N SER A 366 6.44 10.80 -5.72
CA SER A 366 5.56 9.76 -5.17
C SER A 366 6.29 8.77 -4.26
N THR A 367 7.55 9.07 -3.90
CA THR A 367 8.40 8.22 -3.06
C THR A 367 9.24 9.10 -2.14
N ALA A 368 9.39 8.69 -0.89
CA ALA A 368 10.28 9.30 0.09
C ALA A 368 10.99 8.24 0.94
N PHE A 369 12.06 8.65 1.60
CA PHE A 369 12.85 7.79 2.47
C PHE A 369 12.90 8.41 3.87
N HIS A 370 12.68 7.58 4.88
CA HIS A 370 12.92 7.93 6.28
C HIS A 370 14.13 7.15 6.76
N ALA A 371 15.27 7.84 6.77
CA ALA A 371 16.54 7.30 7.23
C ALA A 371 16.66 7.37 8.75
N ASP A 372 17.65 6.64 9.30
CA ASP A 372 18.03 6.67 10.73
C ASP A 372 16.86 6.32 11.68
N VAL A 373 15.98 5.39 11.25
CA VAL A 373 14.87 4.94 12.11
C VAL A 373 15.37 4.15 13.31
N VAL A 374 14.72 4.33 14.44
CA VAL A 374 15.06 3.62 15.69
C VAL A 374 14.72 2.14 15.53
N PRO A 375 15.67 1.21 15.76
CA PRO A 375 15.40 -0.22 15.71
C PRO A 375 14.23 -0.63 16.61
N PHE A 376 13.36 -1.50 16.10
CA PHE A 376 12.17 -2.05 16.74
C PHE A 376 11.05 -1.05 17.05
N ALA A 377 11.20 0.24 16.70
CA ALA A 377 10.12 1.22 16.78
C ALA A 377 9.09 1.02 15.64
N GLU A 378 7.83 1.27 15.93
CA GLU A 378 6.77 1.34 14.93
C GLU A 378 6.66 2.76 14.39
N TYR A 379 6.75 2.91 13.07
CA TYR A 379 6.51 4.17 12.38
C TYR A 379 5.25 4.07 11.53
N CYS A 380 4.37 5.05 11.69
CA CYS A 380 3.16 5.18 10.90
C CYS A 380 3.21 6.47 10.08
N TYR A 381 2.81 6.39 8.81
CA TYR A 381 2.89 7.48 7.86
C TYR A 381 1.53 7.84 7.28
N VAL A 382 1.36 9.14 7.03
CA VAL A 382 0.22 9.71 6.31
C VAL A 382 0.76 10.75 5.34
N VAL A 383 0.33 10.70 4.09
CA VAL A 383 0.63 11.70 3.07
C VAL A 383 -0.59 12.60 2.89
N ARG A 384 -0.36 13.90 2.88
CA ARG A 384 -1.38 14.91 2.63
C ARG A 384 -1.08 15.65 1.34
N ALA A 385 -1.99 15.60 0.37
CA ALA A 385 -1.98 16.51 -0.77
C ALA A 385 -2.55 17.87 -0.36
N VAL A 386 -1.85 18.93 -0.69
CA VAL A 386 -2.25 20.33 -0.44
C VAL A 386 -2.61 21.00 -1.75
N GLU A 387 -3.75 21.68 -1.79
CA GLU A 387 -4.24 22.36 -2.98
C GLU A 387 -3.39 23.56 -3.39
N SER A 388 -3.22 23.74 -4.70
CA SER A 388 -2.59 24.93 -5.28
C SER A 388 -3.52 26.13 -5.19
N GLY A 389 -3.12 27.15 -4.41
CA GLY A 389 -3.87 28.39 -4.29
C GLY A 389 -5.17 28.33 -3.49
N GLY A 390 -5.45 27.23 -2.80
CA GLY A 390 -6.66 27.03 -2.01
C GLY A 390 -6.39 26.41 -0.63
N PRO A 391 -7.41 26.30 0.22
CA PRO A 391 -7.29 25.77 1.56
C PRO A 391 -7.52 24.24 1.64
N ARG A 392 -7.88 23.56 0.54
CA ARG A 392 -8.26 22.16 0.55
C ARG A 392 -7.06 21.25 0.71
N PHE A 393 -7.28 20.11 1.32
CA PHE A 393 -6.28 19.05 1.41
C PHE A 393 -6.97 17.67 1.37
N SER A 394 -6.19 16.65 1.03
CA SER A 394 -6.60 15.25 1.08
C SER A 394 -5.54 14.43 1.78
N ASN A 395 -5.92 13.63 2.76
CA ASN A 395 -5.04 12.69 3.42
C ASN A 395 -5.13 11.30 2.77
N SER A 396 -4.05 10.55 2.87
CA SER A 396 -3.99 9.13 2.54
C SER A 396 -4.53 8.25 3.68
N ASN A 397 -4.59 6.95 3.44
CA ASN A 397 -4.59 5.94 4.49
C ASN A 397 -3.35 6.09 5.39
N ARG A 398 -3.44 5.54 6.59
CA ARG A 398 -2.29 5.38 7.50
C ARG A 398 -1.60 4.05 7.19
N SER A 399 -0.30 4.08 6.89
CA SER A 399 0.53 2.88 6.70
C SER A 399 1.58 2.80 7.78
N CYS A 400 1.64 1.68 8.51
CA CYS A 400 2.56 1.49 9.61
C CYS A 400 3.59 0.41 9.30
N ARG A 401 4.83 0.61 9.79
CA ARG A 401 5.91 -0.34 9.66
C ARG A 401 6.77 -0.38 10.91
N ILE A 402 7.07 -1.57 11.40
CA ILE A 402 8.07 -1.76 12.45
C ILE A 402 9.44 -1.79 11.76
N ALA A 403 10.39 -1.04 12.31
CA ALA A 403 11.81 -1.09 11.93
C ALA A 403 12.43 -2.40 12.48
N ASP A 404 12.02 -3.53 11.90
CA ASP A 404 12.41 -4.88 12.31
C ASP A 404 13.86 -5.17 11.91
N TYR A 405 14.79 -4.74 12.78
CA TYR A 405 16.21 -4.99 12.59
C TYR A 405 16.50 -6.48 12.73
N PRO A 406 17.21 -7.14 11.79
CA PRO A 406 17.52 -8.54 11.93
C PRO A 406 18.38 -8.75 13.19
N PRO A 407 18.06 -9.71 14.07
CA PRO A 407 18.88 -10.00 15.23
C PRO A 407 20.26 -10.49 14.76
N VAL A 408 21.28 -9.68 15.08
CA VAL A 408 22.67 -9.96 14.71
C VAL A 408 23.22 -11.00 15.66
N PRO A 409 23.87 -12.09 15.16
CA PRO A 409 24.57 -13.06 15.99
C PRO A 409 25.58 -12.37 16.91
N GLN A 410 25.55 -12.70 18.21
CA GLN A 410 26.48 -12.15 19.20
C GLN A 410 27.62 -13.10 19.51
N TRP A 411 27.44 -14.40 19.24
CA TRP A 411 28.42 -15.42 19.43
C TRP A 411 28.30 -16.54 18.41
N ASN A 412 29.43 -17.21 18.17
CA ASN A 412 29.58 -18.40 17.36
C ASN A 412 30.71 -19.24 17.97
N TYR A 413 30.55 -20.55 18.09
CA TYR A 413 31.44 -21.35 18.87
C TYR A 413 31.74 -22.73 18.23
N ILE A 414 33.00 -22.94 17.80
CA ILE A 414 33.47 -24.24 17.38
C ILE A 414 33.58 -25.15 18.62
N ARG A 415 32.71 -26.14 18.71
CA ARG A 415 32.67 -27.12 19.79
C ARG A 415 33.86 -28.09 19.73
N LEU A 416 34.19 -28.51 18.52
CA LEU A 416 35.31 -29.37 18.28
C LEU A 416 35.79 -29.33 16.81
N ALA A 417 37.07 -29.54 16.63
CA ALA A 417 37.70 -29.95 15.38
C ALA A 417 38.37 -31.30 15.64
N THR A 418 37.87 -32.35 15.07
CA THR A 418 38.29 -33.73 15.36
C THR A 418 38.73 -34.49 14.10
N VAL A 419 39.74 -35.31 14.21
CA VAL A 419 40.22 -36.15 13.11
C VAL A 419 39.41 -37.44 13.08
N LEU A 420 38.74 -37.69 11.96
CA LEU A 420 38.00 -38.95 11.74
C LEU A 420 38.81 -39.95 10.92
N ALA A 421 39.65 -39.45 10.03
CA ALA A 421 40.60 -40.22 9.23
C ALA A 421 41.78 -39.33 8.82
N ASP A 422 42.84 -39.89 8.26
CA ASP A 422 44.05 -39.15 7.85
C ASP A 422 43.73 -38.03 6.82
N ASP A 423 42.66 -38.21 6.02
CA ASP A 423 42.14 -37.27 5.00
C ASP A 423 40.82 -36.62 5.41
N HIS A 424 40.39 -36.73 6.69
CA HIS A 424 39.08 -36.28 7.11
C HIS A 424 39.09 -35.64 8.50
N VAL A 425 38.77 -34.33 8.52
CA VAL A 425 38.52 -33.58 9.76
C VAL A 425 37.06 -33.15 9.80
N GLN A 426 36.42 -33.34 10.91
CA GLN A 426 35.10 -32.85 11.20
C GLN A 426 35.19 -31.64 12.13
N VAL A 427 34.52 -30.54 11.75
CA VAL A 427 34.35 -29.34 12.57
C VAL A 427 32.88 -29.21 12.96
N VAL A 428 32.59 -29.17 14.23
CA VAL A 428 31.24 -29.02 14.78
C VAL A 428 31.13 -27.68 15.46
N ASP A 429 30.18 -26.90 15.02
CA ASP A 429 29.95 -25.50 15.42
C ASP A 429 28.60 -25.33 16.09
N SER A 430 28.55 -24.57 17.18
CA SER A 430 27.34 -24.14 17.86
C SER A 430 27.05 -22.69 17.53
N ILE A 431 25.84 -22.42 17.09
CA ILE A 431 25.39 -21.12 16.72
C ILE A 431 24.34 -20.61 17.69
N GLU A 432 24.22 -19.29 17.79
CA GLU A 432 23.17 -18.66 18.60
C GLU A 432 21.79 -18.96 18.00
N PRO A 433 20.85 -19.51 18.80
CA PRO A 433 19.50 -19.78 18.32
C PRO A 433 18.74 -18.48 18.06
N ALA A 434 17.81 -18.49 17.06
CA ALA A 434 16.93 -17.39 16.71
C ALA A 434 17.59 -16.13 16.13
N VAL A 435 18.81 -16.21 15.64
CA VAL A 435 19.48 -15.16 14.88
C VAL A 435 19.35 -15.38 13.38
N GLU A 436 19.39 -14.28 12.62
CA GLU A 436 19.33 -14.34 11.16
C GLU A 436 20.71 -14.19 10.55
N ALA A 437 21.39 -15.33 10.33
CA ALA A 437 22.63 -15.35 9.56
C ALA A 437 22.34 -15.66 8.08
N LYS A 438 23.08 -15.05 7.18
CA LYS A 438 23.06 -15.35 5.75
C LYS A 438 23.85 -16.61 5.44
N ARG A 439 25.04 -16.70 6.04
CA ARG A 439 25.93 -17.85 5.86
C ARG A 439 26.99 -17.91 6.96
N TYR A 440 27.54 -19.11 7.13
CA TYR A 440 28.70 -19.42 7.94
C TYR A 440 29.84 -19.84 6.99
N ARG A 441 31.02 -19.20 7.11
CA ARG A 441 32.21 -19.49 6.29
C ARG A 441 33.26 -20.17 7.15
N LEU A 442 33.59 -21.39 6.79
CA LEU A 442 34.69 -22.13 7.43
C LEU A 442 36.01 -21.74 6.77
N GLU A 443 36.98 -21.32 7.56
CA GLU A 443 38.35 -21.07 7.16
C GLU A 443 39.30 -22.00 7.87
N ARG A 444 40.35 -22.42 7.15
CA ARG A 444 41.40 -23.27 7.61
C ARG A 444 42.75 -22.60 7.51
N ALA A 445 43.60 -22.79 8.50
CA ALA A 445 45.03 -22.48 8.49
C ALA A 445 45.86 -23.69 8.97
N SER A 446 47.14 -23.70 8.65
CA SER A 446 48.10 -24.70 9.12
C SER A 446 49.42 -24.02 9.45
N ASN A 447 49.98 -24.26 10.63
CA ASN A 447 51.32 -23.83 11.01
C ASN A 447 51.70 -22.37 10.72
N GLY A 448 50.78 -21.40 10.95
CA GLY A 448 50.99 -19.98 10.72
C GLY A 448 50.84 -19.54 9.27
N GLU A 449 50.28 -20.37 8.41
CA GLU A 449 49.81 -20.01 7.10
C GLU A 449 48.57 -19.07 7.19
N PRO A 450 48.30 -18.27 6.17
CA PRO A 450 47.12 -17.42 6.17
C PRO A 450 45.83 -18.24 6.14
N TRP A 451 44.78 -17.70 6.75
CA TRP A 451 43.44 -18.29 6.71
C TRP A 451 42.90 -18.40 5.29
N MET A 452 42.40 -19.56 4.92
CA MET A 452 41.83 -19.84 3.61
C MET A 452 40.38 -20.33 3.76
N PRO A 453 39.42 -19.72 3.05
CA PRO A 453 38.06 -20.22 3.04
C PRO A 453 37.99 -21.56 2.32
N ILE A 454 37.43 -22.58 2.96
CA ILE A 454 37.36 -23.95 2.43
C ILE A 454 35.93 -24.44 2.25
N ALA A 455 34.99 -23.93 3.03
CA ALA A 455 33.58 -24.31 2.93
C ALA A 455 32.66 -23.19 3.41
N SER A 456 31.38 -23.27 3.04
CA SER A 456 30.34 -22.43 3.59
C SER A 456 29.02 -23.18 3.73
N ALA A 457 28.27 -22.83 4.76
CA ALA A 457 26.90 -23.30 4.97
C ALA A 457 25.93 -22.11 4.99
N PRO A 458 24.70 -22.24 4.43
CA PRO A 458 23.68 -21.20 4.56
C PRO A 458 23.23 -21.07 6.01
N GLY A 459 22.72 -19.89 6.37
CA GLY A 459 22.03 -19.68 7.63
C GLY A 459 20.82 -20.62 7.73
N GLY A 460 20.63 -21.19 8.89
CA GLY A 460 19.54 -22.15 9.11
C GLY A 460 19.11 -22.17 10.58
N PRO A 461 17.93 -22.76 10.87
CA PRO A 461 17.31 -22.73 12.20
C PRO A 461 17.92 -23.72 13.20
N GLY A 462 18.96 -24.46 12.83
CA GLY A 462 19.56 -25.45 13.70
C GLY A 462 20.56 -24.83 14.68
N PRO A 463 20.69 -25.37 15.91
CA PRO A 463 21.67 -24.89 16.88
C PRO A 463 23.11 -25.37 16.61
N VAL A 464 23.30 -26.23 15.63
CA VAL A 464 24.60 -26.87 15.32
C VAL A 464 24.80 -26.95 13.82
N ILE A 465 26.01 -26.62 13.37
CA ILE A 465 26.48 -26.83 12.00
C ILE A 465 27.66 -27.78 12.01
N VAL A 466 27.73 -28.69 11.04
CA VAL A 466 28.80 -29.64 10.89
C VAL A 466 29.45 -29.44 9.52
N PHE A 467 30.75 -29.21 9.52
CA PHE A 467 31.58 -29.18 8.34
C PHE A 467 32.49 -30.43 8.29
N ASN A 468 32.74 -30.93 7.11
CA ASN A 468 33.70 -31.99 6.86
C ASN A 468 34.75 -31.48 5.89
N ASP A 469 36.00 -31.42 6.34
CA ASP A 469 37.15 -31.10 5.52
C ASP A 469 37.81 -32.40 5.06
N LEU A 470 37.76 -32.69 3.78
CA LEU A 470 38.25 -33.90 3.13
C LEU A 470 39.54 -33.65 2.34
N ASP A 471 40.11 -32.46 2.47
CA ASP A 471 41.35 -32.09 1.77
C ASP A 471 42.44 -31.75 2.79
N VAL A 472 42.71 -32.71 3.67
CA VAL A 472 43.69 -32.64 4.77
C VAL A 472 44.66 -33.79 4.76
N GLU A 473 45.83 -33.61 5.37
CA GLU A 473 46.82 -34.62 5.71
C GLU A 473 46.99 -34.63 7.23
N ALA A 474 45.94 -35.09 7.94
CA ALA A 474 45.85 -34.99 9.38
C ALA A 474 46.84 -35.86 10.15
N ASP A 475 47.50 -36.81 9.46
CA ASP A 475 48.63 -37.64 9.96
C ASP A 475 49.98 -36.92 9.85
N GLN A 476 50.08 -35.83 9.09
CA GLN A 476 51.33 -35.10 8.83
C GLN A 476 51.39 -33.73 9.47
N ARG A 477 50.23 -33.07 9.62
CA ARG A 477 50.14 -31.70 10.16
C ARG A 477 48.89 -31.46 10.95
N SER A 478 48.93 -30.53 11.88
CA SER A 478 47.73 -30.00 12.55
C SER A 478 47.13 -28.86 11.78
N TYR A 479 45.81 -28.73 11.88
CA TYR A 479 45.01 -27.69 11.26
C TYR A 479 44.30 -26.87 12.32
N GLN A 480 44.12 -25.58 12.02
CA GLN A 480 43.31 -24.64 12.78
C GLN A 480 42.12 -24.21 11.94
N TYR A 481 40.97 -24.10 12.56
CA TYR A 481 39.71 -23.75 11.94
C TYR A 481 39.09 -22.56 12.69
N ARG A 482 38.49 -21.65 11.93
CA ARG A 482 37.59 -20.63 12.44
C ARG A 482 36.37 -20.48 11.53
N ILE A 483 35.28 -19.99 12.08
CA ILE A 483 34.05 -19.73 11.33
C ILE A 483 33.70 -18.25 11.44
N LEU A 484 33.53 -17.61 10.28
CA LEU A 484 33.08 -16.25 10.15
C LEU A 484 31.59 -16.28 9.83
N VAL A 485 30.81 -15.46 10.53
CA VAL A 485 29.35 -15.36 10.36
C VAL A 485 29.03 -14.06 9.63
N ASP A 486 28.34 -14.19 8.49
CA ASP A 486 27.76 -13.06 7.80
C ASP A 486 26.30 -12.93 8.27
N ASP A 487 25.87 -11.71 8.66
CA ASP A 487 24.47 -11.40 8.98
C ASP A 487 23.56 -11.53 7.76
N SER A 488 22.25 -11.34 7.92
CA SER A 488 21.29 -11.40 6.81
C SER A 488 21.59 -10.39 5.69
N CYS A 489 22.33 -9.33 5.98
CA CYS A 489 22.76 -8.31 5.05
C CYS A 489 24.08 -8.64 4.34
N GLY A 490 24.82 -9.63 4.84
CA GLY A 490 26.10 -10.09 4.28
C GLY A 490 27.30 -9.39 4.86
N ASN A 491 27.15 -8.68 5.97
CA ASN A 491 28.25 -8.12 6.73
C ASN A 491 28.80 -9.18 7.65
N GLU A 492 30.15 -9.28 7.76
CA GLU A 492 30.80 -10.12 8.74
C GLU A 492 30.62 -9.50 10.13
N VAL A 493 30.04 -10.26 11.05
CA VAL A 493 29.61 -9.76 12.37
C VAL A 493 30.25 -10.49 13.54
N VAL A 494 30.56 -11.77 13.39
CA VAL A 494 31.12 -12.62 14.45
C VAL A 494 32.16 -13.56 13.87
N GLU A 495 33.27 -13.73 14.59
CA GLU A 495 34.28 -14.77 14.40
C GLU A 495 34.19 -15.76 15.56
N SER A 496 34.30 -17.06 15.27
CA SER A 496 34.33 -18.11 16.30
C SER A 496 35.69 -18.12 17.07
N ASN A 497 35.73 -18.93 18.14
CA ASN A 497 37.00 -19.41 18.66
C ASN A 497 37.72 -20.22 17.60
N ILE A 498 39.01 -20.53 17.84
CA ILE A 498 39.82 -21.38 16.97
C ILE A 498 39.69 -22.85 17.45
N GLY A 499 39.18 -23.71 16.56
CA GLY A 499 39.24 -25.15 16.77
C GLY A 499 40.52 -25.72 16.16
N SER A 500 41.32 -26.48 16.91
CA SER A 500 42.55 -27.10 16.42
C SER A 500 42.45 -28.60 16.35
N THR A 501 43.10 -29.24 15.38
CA THR A 501 43.27 -30.70 15.37
C THR A 501 44.47 -31.12 16.21
N ILE A 502 44.40 -32.33 16.75
CA ILE A 502 45.52 -32.95 17.49
C ILE A 502 46.30 -33.81 16.51
N LEU A 503 47.60 -33.48 16.31
CA LEU A 503 48.53 -34.29 15.56
C LEU A 503 49.31 -35.13 16.56
N LEU A 504 49.08 -36.44 16.57
CA LEU A 504 49.79 -37.41 17.35
C LEU A 504 50.92 -38.02 16.53
N VAL A 505 52.13 -38.06 17.12
CA VAL A 505 53.31 -38.73 16.58
C VAL A 505 53.73 -39.79 17.58
N ALA A 506 54.09 -40.98 17.10
CA ALA A 506 54.58 -42.06 17.94
C ALA A 506 55.88 -42.70 17.36
N GLU A 507 56.83 -42.90 18.19
CA GLU A 507 58.12 -43.55 17.85
C GLU A 507 58.37 -44.72 18.73
N ALA A 508 58.83 -45.88 18.13
CA ALA A 508 59.17 -47.02 18.86
C ALA A 508 60.66 -46.94 19.32
N GLY A 509 60.90 -46.99 20.64
CA GLY A 509 62.25 -47.13 21.20
C GLY A 509 62.78 -48.55 21.18
N LEU A 510 64.11 -48.71 21.12
CA LEU A 510 64.79 -50.02 21.13
C LEU A 510 64.73 -50.76 22.48
N ASP A 511 64.32 -50.00 23.51
CA ASP A 511 64.18 -50.47 24.90
C ASP A 511 62.80 -51.05 25.22
N GLY A 512 61.91 -51.09 24.21
CA GLY A 512 60.53 -51.56 24.41
C GLY A 512 59.60 -50.44 24.98
N VAL A 513 59.97 -49.19 24.81
CA VAL A 513 59.13 -48.05 25.15
C VAL A 513 58.72 -47.34 23.87
N ASN A 514 57.45 -47.03 23.74
CA ASN A 514 56.93 -46.19 22.66
C ASN A 514 56.75 -44.77 23.17
N SER A 515 57.45 -43.80 22.53
CA SER A 515 57.34 -42.37 22.86
C SER A 515 56.25 -41.72 22.03
N LEU A 516 55.26 -41.17 22.68
CA LEU A 516 54.16 -40.45 22.09
C LEU A 516 54.29 -38.96 22.36
N ARG A 517 54.01 -38.16 21.35
CA ARG A 517 53.92 -36.66 21.45
C ARG A 517 52.79 -36.12 20.61
N TRP A 518 52.14 -35.08 21.13
CA TRP A 518 51.05 -34.41 20.40
C TRP A 518 51.07 -32.90 20.68
N ASN A 519 50.35 -32.08 19.88
CA ASN A 519 50.09 -30.66 20.18
C ASN A 519 48.89 -30.55 21.11
N GLY A 520 48.90 -29.54 21.97
CA GLY A 520 47.72 -29.20 22.79
C GLY A 520 46.51 -28.83 21.95
N TYR A 521 45.32 -29.18 22.41
CA TYR A 521 44.07 -28.61 21.87
C TYR A 521 43.89 -27.19 22.39
N GLU A 522 43.48 -26.24 21.53
CA GLU A 522 43.42 -24.82 21.86
C GLU A 522 42.00 -24.27 21.76
N ASP A 523 41.74 -23.20 22.53
CA ASP A 523 40.59 -22.28 22.45
C ASP A 523 39.19 -22.88 22.67
N TRP A 524 39.04 -23.96 23.45
CA TRP A 524 37.73 -24.27 23.99
C TRP A 524 37.23 -23.16 24.94
N ALA A 525 35.91 -22.93 24.98
CA ALA A 525 35.28 -21.98 25.90
C ALA A 525 35.40 -22.45 27.36
N GLY A 526 35.45 -23.75 27.57
CA GLY A 526 35.92 -24.39 28.79
C GLY A 526 37.42 -24.48 28.84
N ALA A 527 37.92 -25.37 29.63
CA ALA A 527 39.35 -25.70 29.73
C ALA A 527 39.59 -27.13 29.26
N VAL A 528 40.76 -27.39 28.68
CA VAL A 528 41.23 -28.75 28.50
C VAL A 528 41.47 -29.36 29.89
N SER A 529 40.73 -30.38 30.28
CA SER A 529 40.86 -31.07 31.57
C SER A 529 41.99 -32.11 31.55
N GLY A 530 42.36 -32.60 30.40
CA GLY A 530 43.41 -33.58 30.19
C GLY A 530 43.25 -34.30 28.87
N TYR A 531 44.15 -35.31 28.68
CA TYR A 531 44.15 -36.13 27.48
C TYR A 531 44.07 -37.62 27.89
N GLU A 532 43.23 -38.37 27.20
CA GLU A 532 43.15 -39.81 27.28
C GLU A 532 43.98 -40.44 26.15
N VAL A 533 44.92 -41.34 26.50
CA VAL A 533 45.74 -42.05 25.53
C VAL A 533 45.17 -43.44 25.37
N TYR A 534 44.79 -43.77 24.19
CA TYR A 534 44.28 -45.11 23.81
C TYR A 534 45.33 -45.89 23.00
N ARG A 535 45.43 -47.18 23.24
CA ARG A 535 46.29 -48.07 22.52
C ARG A 535 45.51 -49.24 21.95
N SER A 536 45.78 -49.60 20.72
CA SER A 536 45.41 -50.89 20.07
C SER A 536 46.64 -51.72 19.82
N ILE A 537 46.53 -53.02 19.96
CA ILE A 537 47.59 -53.98 19.68
C ILE A 537 47.23 -54.72 18.41
N GLY A 538 48.07 -54.61 17.39
CA GLY A 538 47.77 -55.16 16.08
C GLY A 538 46.48 -54.58 15.50
N ASP A 539 45.51 -55.44 15.20
CA ASP A 539 44.20 -55.09 14.69
C ASP A 539 43.12 -55.20 15.80
N GLY A 540 43.50 -55.16 17.06
CA GLY A 540 42.60 -55.27 18.22
C GLY A 540 41.89 -53.96 18.56
N PRO A 541 40.98 -53.98 19.54
CA PRO A 541 40.26 -52.75 19.98
C PRO A 541 41.22 -51.80 20.71
N TYR A 542 40.85 -50.50 20.68
CA TYR A 542 41.52 -49.49 21.48
C TYR A 542 41.15 -49.62 22.95
N ALA A 543 42.14 -49.55 23.83
CA ALA A 543 41.99 -49.53 25.27
C ALA A 543 42.69 -48.33 25.87
N LEU A 544 42.07 -47.67 26.86
CA LEU A 544 42.66 -46.57 27.61
C LEU A 544 43.91 -47.06 28.34
N VAL A 545 45.06 -46.46 28.09
CA VAL A 545 46.36 -46.85 28.73
C VAL A 545 46.90 -45.76 29.65
N ALA A 546 46.50 -44.47 29.39
CA ALA A 546 46.92 -43.39 30.26
C ALA A 546 45.93 -42.23 30.20
N VAL A 547 45.94 -41.37 31.23
CA VAL A 547 45.34 -40.06 31.28
C VAL A 547 46.43 -39.09 31.69
N THR A 548 46.61 -38.02 30.88
CA THR A 548 47.63 -36.99 31.14
C THR A 548 46.97 -35.67 31.52
N GLY A 549 47.73 -34.81 32.15
CA GLY A 549 47.27 -33.48 32.53
C GLY A 549 47.09 -32.53 31.31
N GLN A 550 46.45 -31.41 31.55
CA GLN A 550 46.13 -30.41 30.51
C GLN A 550 47.34 -29.84 29.76
N THR A 551 48.53 -29.84 30.38
CA THR A 551 49.80 -29.34 29.82
C THR A 551 50.79 -30.45 29.51
N GLU A 552 50.40 -31.71 29.63
CA GLU A 552 51.24 -32.87 29.37
C GLU A 552 50.89 -33.42 27.99
N TRP A 553 51.72 -33.13 27.00
CA TRP A 553 51.51 -33.47 25.58
C TRP A 553 52.44 -34.60 25.12
N SER A 554 52.83 -35.47 26.04
CA SER A 554 53.65 -36.64 25.77
C SER A 554 53.33 -37.77 26.73
N TYR A 555 53.55 -38.98 26.29
CA TYR A 555 53.43 -40.20 27.08
C TYR A 555 54.43 -41.24 26.64
N GLU A 556 55.10 -41.93 27.62
CA GLU A 556 55.99 -43.00 27.37
C GLU A 556 55.30 -44.35 27.72
N ASP A 557 54.99 -45.15 26.70
CA ASP A 557 54.29 -46.41 26.86
C ASP A 557 55.33 -47.60 26.95
N ASP A 558 55.51 -48.11 28.14
CA ASP A 558 56.30 -49.29 28.34
C ASP A 558 55.57 -50.56 27.90
N VAL A 559 55.96 -51.12 26.74
CA VAL A 559 55.39 -52.31 26.14
C VAL A 559 56.27 -53.59 26.36
N THR A 560 57.26 -53.51 27.27
CA THR A 560 58.18 -54.66 27.57
C THR A 560 57.43 -55.87 28.06
N GLN A 561 56.28 -55.76 28.66
CA GLN A 561 55.44 -56.89 29.06
C GLN A 561 54.54 -57.43 27.93
N LEU A 562 54.58 -56.83 26.75
CA LEU A 562 53.75 -57.18 25.60
C LEU A 562 54.56 -57.82 24.46
N VAL A 563 55.71 -58.39 24.82
CA VAL A 563 56.65 -59.06 23.88
C VAL A 563 56.01 -60.19 23.07
N GLY A 564 54.97 -60.81 23.57
CA GLY A 564 54.25 -61.91 22.89
C GLY A 564 53.24 -61.40 21.83
N THR A 565 53.18 -60.09 21.57
CA THR A 565 52.32 -59.49 20.54
C THR A 565 53.06 -59.37 19.19
N ASN A 566 52.36 -58.95 18.15
CA ASN A 566 52.94 -58.72 16.83
C ASN A 566 53.89 -57.50 16.73
N GLY A 567 54.00 -56.67 17.80
CA GLY A 567 54.86 -55.49 17.84
C GLY A 567 54.30 -54.25 17.23
N ARG A 568 53.05 -54.27 16.69
CA ARG A 568 52.39 -53.14 16.19
C ARG A 568 51.49 -52.57 17.27
N PHE A 569 51.76 -51.32 17.69
CA PHE A 569 50.99 -50.61 18.69
C PHE A 569 50.44 -49.28 18.04
N CYS A 570 49.15 -49.23 17.87
CA CYS A 570 48.51 -48.03 17.29
C CYS A 570 47.87 -47.18 18.41
N TYR A 571 48.04 -45.90 18.33
CA TYR A 571 47.64 -44.99 19.35
C TYR A 571 46.69 -43.93 18.80
N GLN A 572 45.78 -43.46 19.65
CA GLN A 572 44.89 -42.31 19.45
C GLN A 572 44.84 -41.55 20.76
N VAL A 573 44.87 -40.20 20.66
CA VAL A 573 44.74 -39.34 21.82
C VAL A 573 43.40 -38.60 21.72
N ARG A 574 42.69 -38.46 22.85
CA ARG A 574 41.46 -37.76 22.98
C ARG A 574 41.64 -36.62 23.98
N ALA A 575 41.44 -35.38 23.55
CA ALA A 575 41.33 -34.21 24.45
C ALA A 575 39.94 -34.15 25.07
N LEU A 576 39.87 -33.77 26.32
CA LEU A 576 38.62 -33.62 27.07
C LEU A 576 38.43 -32.15 27.48
N GLU A 577 37.29 -31.58 27.12
CA GLU A 577 36.85 -30.27 27.63
C GLU A 577 36.19 -30.44 29.00
N SER A 578 36.29 -29.45 29.86
CA SER A 578 35.49 -29.33 31.08
C SER A 578 35.18 -27.88 31.43
N GLY A 579 34.02 -27.66 32.06
CA GLY A 579 33.59 -26.35 32.52
C GLY A 579 33.20 -25.38 31.41
N ASN A 580 32.71 -25.91 30.28
CA ASN A 580 32.16 -25.08 29.22
C ASN A 580 30.99 -24.29 29.76
N PRO A 581 30.97 -22.92 29.65
CA PRO A 581 29.91 -22.08 30.19
C PRO A 581 28.52 -22.40 29.64
N ALA A 582 28.42 -22.97 28.44
CA ALA A 582 27.17 -23.40 27.82
C ALA A 582 26.76 -24.82 28.19
N GLY A 583 27.56 -25.53 29.03
CA GLY A 583 27.29 -26.92 29.45
C GLY A 583 27.42 -27.96 28.32
N ILE A 584 28.24 -27.67 27.33
CA ILE A 584 28.44 -28.50 26.12
C ILE A 584 29.88 -28.99 26.01
N ASP A 585 30.41 -29.53 27.13
CA ASP A 585 31.75 -30.10 27.13
C ASP A 585 31.93 -31.09 25.96
N ALA A 586 33.01 -30.94 25.21
CA ALA A 586 33.29 -31.67 23.99
C ALA A 586 34.56 -32.56 24.13
N THR A 587 34.75 -33.42 23.16
CA THR A 587 35.98 -34.25 23.05
C THR A 587 36.49 -34.21 21.62
N SER A 588 37.81 -34.08 21.44
CA SER A 588 38.46 -34.12 20.12
C SER A 588 39.47 -35.25 20.06
N GLU A 589 39.45 -35.97 18.96
CA GLU A 589 40.33 -37.09 18.70
C GLU A 589 41.47 -36.71 17.74
N SER A 590 42.67 -37.29 17.97
CA SER A 590 43.84 -37.17 17.09
C SER A 590 43.75 -38.09 15.88
N ASN A 591 44.68 -37.94 14.93
CA ASN A 591 45.01 -38.99 13.98
C ASN A 591 45.39 -40.27 14.70
N VAL A 592 45.29 -41.39 14.00
CA VAL A 592 45.83 -42.69 14.46
C VAL A 592 47.26 -42.85 13.96
N VAL A 593 48.18 -43.15 14.84
CA VAL A 593 49.55 -43.42 14.47
C VAL A 593 50.01 -44.74 15.10
N CYS A 594 50.83 -45.52 14.38
CA CYS A 594 51.30 -46.78 14.87
C CYS A 594 52.85 -46.79 15.08
N ALA A 595 53.30 -47.11 16.29
CA ALA A 595 54.64 -47.40 16.58
C ALA A 595 54.88 -48.92 16.38
N ILE A 596 55.91 -49.24 15.65
CA ILE A 596 56.25 -50.63 15.37
C ILE A 596 57.56 -51.00 16.10
N GLN A 597 57.44 -51.76 17.17
CA GLN A 597 58.59 -52.25 17.87
C GLN A 597 59.40 -53.23 16.96
N PRO A 598 60.75 -53.07 16.91
CA PRO A 598 61.56 -53.94 16.10
C PRO A 598 61.45 -55.38 16.61
N GLU A 599 61.28 -56.29 15.69
CA GLU A 599 61.20 -57.68 15.99
C GLU A 599 62.55 -58.21 16.60
N GLN A 600 62.47 -58.93 17.70
CA GLN A 600 63.59 -59.54 18.33
C GLN A 600 63.47 -61.07 18.21
N VAL A 601 64.35 -61.67 17.43
CA VAL A 601 64.37 -63.11 17.22
C VAL A 601 65.77 -63.61 17.48
N TRP A 602 65.96 -64.29 18.59
CA TRP A 602 67.20 -64.95 19.00
C TRP A 602 67.05 -66.44 18.80
N ILE A 603 67.98 -67.07 18.05
CA ILE A 603 67.98 -68.48 17.77
C ILE A 603 69.24 -69.07 18.35
N PRO A 604 69.13 -70.00 19.31
CA PRO A 604 70.32 -70.66 19.88
C PRO A 604 71.18 -71.33 18.81
N ASN A 605 72.49 -71.35 19.00
CA ASN A 605 73.39 -71.97 18.05
C ASN A 605 73.74 -73.43 18.42
N ALA A 606 73.33 -73.90 19.64
CA ALA A 606 73.50 -75.30 20.12
C ALA A 606 72.40 -75.60 21.15
N PHE A 607 72.06 -76.92 21.26
CA PHE A 607 71.26 -77.46 22.34
C PHE A 607 71.65 -78.90 22.68
N ILE A 608 71.37 -79.34 23.91
CA ILE A 608 71.71 -80.61 24.45
C ILE A 608 70.45 -81.32 24.92
N ALA A 609 70.06 -82.41 24.22
CA ALA A 609 68.92 -83.19 24.68
C ALA A 609 69.22 -83.81 26.05
N GLY A 610 68.26 -83.71 27.00
CA GLY A 610 68.43 -84.11 28.39
C GLY A 610 69.23 -83.15 29.27
N GLY A 611 69.71 -82.00 28.75
CA GLY A 611 70.38 -80.93 29.48
C GLY A 611 69.46 -79.77 29.85
N ILE A 612 70.05 -78.67 30.36
CA ILE A 612 69.32 -77.46 30.72
C ILE A 612 68.61 -76.85 29.49
N ASN A 613 69.24 -76.86 28.31
CA ASN A 613 68.68 -76.48 27.02
C ASN A 613 68.30 -77.75 26.24
N SER A 614 67.24 -78.40 26.68
CA SER A 614 66.86 -79.75 26.15
C SER A 614 66.07 -79.71 24.85
N SER A 615 65.68 -78.54 24.36
CA SER A 615 64.94 -78.35 23.12
C SER A 615 65.36 -77.07 22.37
N PHE A 616 65.13 -77.09 21.06
CA PHE A 616 65.52 -76.01 20.16
C PHE A 616 64.31 -75.30 19.57
N LYS A 617 64.19 -74.04 19.90
CA LYS A 617 63.21 -73.10 19.28
C LYS A 617 63.78 -71.69 19.23
N PRO A 618 63.32 -70.82 18.33
CA PRO A 618 63.59 -69.42 18.44
C PRO A 618 62.95 -68.86 19.70
N VAL A 619 63.58 -67.86 20.30
CA VAL A 619 62.98 -66.94 21.28
C VAL A 619 62.58 -65.69 20.52
N ILE A 620 61.29 -65.38 20.48
CA ILE A 620 60.76 -64.31 19.70
C ILE A 620 60.08 -63.23 20.60
N ALA A 621 60.21 -61.97 20.20
CA ALA A 621 59.47 -60.86 20.77
C ALA A 621 59.07 -59.95 19.66
N TYR A 622 57.87 -59.38 19.73
CA TYR A 622 57.28 -58.47 18.77
C TYR A 622 57.21 -59.04 17.36
N VAL A 623 56.82 -60.30 17.23
CA VAL A 623 56.71 -61.01 15.96
C VAL A 623 55.23 -61.36 15.67
N ASP A 624 54.79 -61.12 14.46
CA ASP A 624 53.50 -61.61 14.02
C ASP A 624 53.56 -63.07 13.66
N ILE A 625 52.91 -63.89 14.47
CA ILE A 625 52.96 -65.37 14.37
C ILE A 625 51.95 -65.89 13.32
N ARG A 626 51.13 -65.07 12.66
CA ARG A 626 50.13 -65.57 11.70
C ARG A 626 50.71 -66.32 10.51
N ASN A 627 51.96 -66.06 10.14
CA ASN A 627 52.67 -66.68 9.05
C ASN A 627 54.04 -67.15 9.52
N TYR A 628 54.10 -67.66 10.77
CA TYR A 628 55.32 -68.21 11.35
C TYR A 628 55.62 -69.62 10.81
N GLU A 629 56.86 -69.84 10.45
CA GLU A 629 57.36 -71.16 10.02
C GLU A 629 58.74 -71.36 10.58
N PHE A 630 58.97 -72.51 11.30
CA PHE A 630 60.27 -72.87 11.74
C PHE A 630 60.56 -74.34 11.33
N SER A 631 61.59 -74.51 10.51
CA SER A 631 61.92 -75.78 9.87
C SER A 631 63.38 -76.17 10.10
N ILE A 632 63.65 -77.46 10.36
CA ILE A 632 64.98 -78.05 10.53
C ILE A 632 65.31 -78.97 9.35
N PHE A 633 66.53 -78.84 8.84
CA PHE A 633 67.03 -79.56 7.70
C PHE A 633 68.29 -80.36 8.06
N ASN A 634 68.46 -81.56 7.50
CA ASN A 634 69.68 -82.31 7.61
C ASN A 634 70.80 -81.75 6.66
N ARG A 635 72.03 -82.33 6.74
CA ARG A 635 73.18 -81.87 5.92
C ARG A 635 72.97 -82.01 4.39
N TRP A 636 71.97 -82.75 3.97
CA TRP A 636 71.63 -82.96 2.57
C TRP A 636 70.52 -81.99 2.10
N GLY A 637 70.04 -81.10 2.98
CA GLY A 637 68.98 -80.13 2.67
C GLY A 637 67.55 -80.68 2.72
N GLN A 638 67.40 -81.91 3.26
CA GLN A 638 66.08 -82.49 3.43
C GLN A 638 65.44 -81.99 4.73
N GLN A 639 64.22 -81.41 4.64
CA GLN A 639 63.46 -81.04 5.81
C GLN A 639 62.93 -82.26 6.53
N PHE A 640 63.12 -82.27 7.80
CA PHE A 640 62.68 -83.41 8.59
C PHE A 640 61.85 -83.00 9.84
N TRP A 641 61.88 -81.77 10.22
CA TRP A 641 60.99 -81.20 11.26
C TRP A 641 60.52 -79.83 10.88
N THR A 642 59.28 -79.54 11.24
CA THR A 642 58.70 -78.21 10.99
C THR A 642 57.57 -77.91 11.97
N THR A 643 57.33 -76.60 12.24
CA THR A 643 56.21 -76.10 13.03
C THR A 643 55.80 -74.72 12.56
N ASP A 644 54.54 -74.41 12.68
CA ASP A 644 53.90 -73.09 12.56
C ASP A 644 53.58 -72.49 13.95
N ASP A 645 53.80 -73.25 15.02
CA ASP A 645 53.65 -72.86 16.41
C ASP A 645 55.00 -72.44 16.99
N PRO A 646 55.17 -71.12 17.37
CA PRO A 646 56.43 -70.62 17.92
C PRO A 646 56.76 -71.22 19.30
N GLU A 647 55.81 -71.80 20.02
CA GLU A 647 56.03 -72.43 21.30
C GLU A 647 56.47 -73.86 21.16
N ARG A 648 56.29 -74.45 20.00
CA ARG A 648 56.72 -75.78 19.73
C ARG A 648 58.23 -75.87 19.40
N SER A 649 58.98 -76.62 20.22
CA SER A 649 60.42 -76.80 20.09
C SER A 649 60.74 -78.12 19.51
N TRP A 650 61.91 -78.24 18.85
CA TRP A 650 62.48 -79.50 18.44
C TRP A 650 63.37 -80.08 19.54
N ASP A 651 63.09 -81.28 19.93
CA ASP A 651 63.77 -82.02 21.02
C ASP A 651 64.96 -82.92 20.56
N GLY A 652 65.36 -82.87 19.33
CA GLY A 652 66.43 -83.73 18.77
C GLY A 652 65.92 -85.07 18.30
N THR A 653 64.61 -85.27 18.17
CA THR A 653 64.00 -86.48 17.64
C THR A 653 63.32 -86.27 16.30
N LEU A 654 63.20 -87.35 15.50
CA LEU A 654 62.38 -87.45 14.30
C LEU A 654 61.43 -88.65 14.48
N ASN A 655 60.09 -88.35 14.50
CA ASN A 655 59.09 -89.41 14.75
C ASN A 655 59.30 -90.19 16.06
N GLY A 656 59.83 -89.55 17.08
CA GLY A 656 60.11 -90.11 18.39
C GLY A 656 61.41 -90.88 18.44
N ALA A 657 62.17 -91.01 17.37
CA ALA A 657 63.49 -91.64 17.32
C ALA A 657 64.61 -90.58 17.39
N PRO A 658 65.64 -90.73 18.22
CA PRO A 658 66.76 -89.81 18.32
C PRO A 658 67.51 -89.69 16.99
N VAL A 659 67.83 -88.39 16.58
CA VAL A 659 68.66 -88.16 15.39
C VAL A 659 70.16 -88.17 15.77
N PRO A 660 71.09 -88.37 14.82
CA PRO A 660 72.51 -88.29 15.09
C PRO A 660 72.99 -86.95 15.61
N GLN A 661 73.95 -86.90 16.52
CA GLN A 661 74.62 -85.68 16.92
C GLN A 661 75.29 -85.04 15.70
N GLY A 662 75.22 -83.69 15.62
CA GLY A 662 75.77 -82.95 14.50
C GLY A 662 75.20 -81.60 14.28
N VAL A 663 75.54 -81.02 13.14
CA VAL A 663 75.08 -79.72 12.75
C VAL A 663 73.88 -79.88 11.82
N TYR A 664 72.78 -79.17 12.13
CA TYR A 664 71.51 -79.09 11.39
C TYR A 664 71.32 -77.70 10.91
N ALA A 665 70.74 -77.47 9.71
CA ALA A 665 70.38 -76.20 9.24
C ALA A 665 68.94 -75.86 9.71
N TYR A 666 68.70 -74.63 10.00
CA TYR A 666 67.33 -74.13 10.28
C TYR A 666 66.90 -73.03 9.31
N TYR A 667 65.64 -72.97 9.14
CA TYR A 667 64.90 -71.87 8.43
C TYR A 667 63.81 -71.40 9.35
N CYS A 668 63.80 -70.08 9.62
CA CYS A 668 62.77 -69.44 10.41
C CYS A 668 62.19 -68.25 9.60
N ALA A 669 60.92 -68.31 9.25
CA ALA A 669 60.22 -67.26 8.60
C ALA A 669 59.10 -66.73 9.51
N PHE A 670 58.93 -65.44 9.52
CA PHE A 670 57.89 -64.73 10.32
C PHE A 670 57.56 -63.39 9.68
N GLN A 671 56.57 -62.73 10.17
CA GLN A 671 56.27 -61.31 9.81
C GLN A 671 56.65 -60.42 10.99
N ASN A 672 57.09 -59.16 10.68
CA ASN A 672 57.27 -58.15 11.69
C ASN A 672 55.96 -57.38 11.89
N GLY A 673 55.90 -56.41 12.81
CA GLY A 673 54.69 -55.55 13.09
C GLY A 673 54.20 -54.72 11.89
N ALA A 674 55.07 -54.49 10.90
CA ALA A 674 54.68 -53.84 9.64
C ALA A 674 54.11 -54.83 8.59
N GLY A 675 53.96 -56.11 8.93
CA GLY A 675 53.49 -57.16 8.02
C GLY A 675 54.52 -57.61 6.99
N GLN A 676 55.76 -57.16 7.11
CA GLN A 676 56.84 -57.55 6.21
C GLN A 676 57.41 -58.93 6.59
N ARG A 677 57.54 -59.79 5.59
CA ARG A 677 58.11 -61.14 5.81
C ARG A 677 59.63 -61.09 6.04
N GLN A 678 60.09 -61.66 7.17
CA GLN A 678 61.45 -61.75 7.55
C GLN A 678 61.90 -63.25 7.53
N VAL A 679 63.15 -63.52 7.22
CA VAL A 679 63.70 -64.87 7.17
C VAL A 679 65.07 -64.90 7.83
N LYS A 680 65.23 -65.79 8.82
CA LYS A 680 66.52 -66.12 9.42
C LYS A 680 66.89 -67.51 9.07
N ARG A 681 68.14 -67.72 8.69
CA ARG A 681 68.74 -69.04 8.36
C ARG A 681 70.05 -69.17 9.09
N GLY A 682 70.37 -70.41 9.48
CA GLY A 682 71.61 -70.68 10.17
C GLY A 682 71.75 -72.15 10.47
N THR A 683 72.66 -72.45 11.38
CA THR A 683 72.90 -73.81 11.82
C THR A 683 72.79 -73.90 13.34
N VAL A 684 72.39 -75.10 13.82
CA VAL A 684 72.36 -75.47 15.22
C VAL A 684 73.16 -76.73 15.43
N THR A 685 73.98 -76.75 16.47
CA THR A 685 74.74 -77.97 16.90
C THR A 685 73.88 -78.73 17.90
N PHE A 686 73.53 -79.94 17.53
CA PHE A 686 72.77 -80.82 18.39
C PHE A 686 73.72 -81.85 19.07
N ILE A 687 73.64 -81.98 20.37
CA ILE A 687 74.48 -82.89 21.22
C ILE A 687 73.53 -83.66 22.13
N TRP A 688 73.79 -85.00 22.28
CA TRP A 688 73.12 -85.77 23.33
C TRP A 688 73.85 -85.54 24.66
N GLY A 689 73.12 -85.34 25.72
CA GLY A 689 73.67 -85.30 27.08
C GLY A 689 74.18 -86.65 27.45
N GLN A 690 75.37 -86.73 28.08
CA GLN A 690 75.83 -87.97 28.72
C GLN A 690 75.01 -88.15 30.00
N GLU A 691 74.38 -89.35 30.18
CA GLU A 691 73.86 -89.80 31.47
C GLU A 691 74.88 -89.81 32.53
#